data_7115ad8f79e178b4b5f222964d8c06fa
#
_entry.id   7115ad8f79e178b4b5f222964d8c06fa
#
_cell.length_a   1.000
_cell.length_b   1.000
_cell.length_c   1.000
_cell.angle_alpha   90.00
_cell.angle_beta   90.00
_cell.angle_gamma   90.00
#
_symmetry.space_group_name_H-M   'P 1'
#
loop_
_entity.id
_entity.type
_entity.pdbx_description
1 polymer ?
#
loop_
_entity_poly.entity_id
_entity_poly.type
_entity_poly.pdbx_seq_one_letter_code
_entity_poly.pdbx_strand_id
1 'polypeptide(L)'
;MRKGVLLLLTLVCLAPAAWAQKSVTLEELMSAPFPENLTAAKTGDRVAWTLDQEGKRNIWVAERPTFAARRLTSYLEDDGQPLSELNFSEDGNSIVYVRGEGKNAAGQFPNPTSNPAGVEQTVWSVAWNGGEPKRVDAGASPQISAKGAIAYARDGQIWIASLDGAEKPKQLIVRGQNHSEGWSPDGSQLVFVSTRADHSFIGVYDVANKTIRFLAASVDTDTDPVWSLDGKRIAFVRRLAEPRDTPDGYFLQPDKPHPWAIWVTDVSSGSAREIWHSSASPEGSYPYMARDTGGGVIRWAADNRLLIASEQDGWQHLYALSADGGAPQLLTPGDCEVEQWSLTPDKKTVLFNSNCGDIDRRHIWRVGLDKGQPQPVTITKGSTNPGIEWSPVSLSDGKTFAYLGSGPRHHSQTFWGKLDEPGNAKILGPDSWSYNPLTDALVTPQQVIFKAADGLEIHGQLFLPANAKAGDKKPALVFMHGGPMRQMLLGWHYMYYYANSYAMNEYLASRGYAVLSVNYRSGIGYGRAFREAPGRAGRGATEYKDIVAAGRYLQGRADVDPSRVGLWGGSYGGFLTAMGLARNSDIFAAGVDFHGVHDWPTDNWDGKNIPPELTKLAHESSPVTSVETWKSPVLFIHGDDDRNVYFTQTVDLVARLRARGVVIEQLVFPDDVHDFLLHRNWLAGYRATSDFFDRHLKERSDAGGATKTK
;
A
#
# COMPACT_ATOMS: atom_id res chain seq x y z
N MET A 1 60.11 53.60 -41.11
CA MET A 1 59.28 53.84 -39.93
C MET A 1 58.01 53.00 -40.05
N ARG A 2 57.94 51.82 -39.45
CA ARG A 2 56.75 50.96 -39.38
C ARG A 2 56.23 50.99 -37.95
N LYS A 3 55.02 51.48 -37.73
CA LYS A 3 54.36 51.51 -36.44
C LYS A 3 53.64 50.16 -36.26
N GLY A 4 54.06 49.35 -35.24
CA GLY A 4 53.38 48.18 -34.85
C GLY A 4 52.19 48.52 -33.88
N VAL A 5 51.00 48.02 -34.19
CA VAL A 5 49.82 48.12 -33.35
C VAL A 5 49.73 46.85 -32.50
N LEU A 6 49.82 46.99 -31.19
CA LEU A 6 49.65 45.94 -30.22
C LEU A 6 48.18 45.80 -29.94
N LEU A 7 47.55 44.64 -30.31
CA LEU A 7 46.16 44.31 -30.00
C LEU A 7 46.14 43.54 -28.67
N LEU A 8 45.61 44.17 -27.62
CA LEU A 8 45.36 43.52 -26.34
C LEU A 8 44.05 42.72 -26.45
N LEU A 9 44.15 41.39 -26.48
CA LEU A 9 42.99 40.52 -26.32
C LEU A 9 42.68 40.37 -24.82
N THR A 10 41.61 40.99 -24.37
CA THR A 10 41.01 40.72 -23.04
C THR A 10 40.22 39.43 -23.10
N LEU A 11 40.73 38.38 -22.46
CA LEU A 11 40.02 37.14 -22.23
C LEU A 11 38.97 37.38 -21.14
N VAL A 12 37.69 37.48 -21.52
CA VAL A 12 36.56 37.47 -20.58
C VAL A 12 36.31 36.00 -20.18
N CYS A 13 36.78 35.61 -19.01
CA CYS A 13 36.38 34.37 -18.39
C CYS A 13 34.90 34.47 -18.00
N LEU A 14 34.01 33.92 -18.82
CA LEU A 14 32.63 33.63 -18.43
C LEU A 14 32.68 32.45 -17.43
N ALA A 15 32.62 32.76 -16.14
CA ALA A 15 32.31 31.76 -15.15
C ALA A 15 30.93 31.16 -15.48
N PRO A 16 30.78 29.84 -15.50
CA PRO A 16 29.45 29.25 -15.68
C PRO A 16 28.58 29.75 -14.53
N ALA A 17 27.46 30.39 -14.85
CA ALA A 17 26.43 30.71 -13.89
C ALA A 17 25.98 29.38 -13.24
N ALA A 18 26.31 29.19 -11.97
CA ALA A 18 25.73 28.12 -11.19
C ALA A 18 24.22 28.38 -11.19
N TRP A 19 23.48 27.55 -11.89
CA TRP A 19 22.05 27.59 -11.85
C TRP A 19 21.67 27.27 -10.40
N ALA A 20 21.18 28.27 -9.67
CA ALA A 20 20.62 28.05 -8.35
C ALA A 20 19.44 27.10 -8.55
N GLN A 21 19.50 25.91 -7.94
CA GLN A 21 18.40 24.98 -7.95
C GLN A 21 17.16 25.72 -7.43
N LYS A 22 16.05 25.64 -8.17
CA LYS A 22 14.78 26.24 -7.75
C LYS A 22 14.42 25.62 -6.39
N SER A 23 14.23 26.45 -5.37
CA SER A 23 13.71 25.96 -4.09
C SER A 23 12.28 25.45 -4.31
N VAL A 24 12.05 24.18 -3.97
CA VAL A 24 10.73 23.58 -4.04
C VAL A 24 10.03 23.73 -2.69
N THR A 25 8.75 24.09 -2.70
CA THR A 25 7.94 24.16 -1.48
C THR A 25 7.30 22.81 -1.16
N LEU A 26 6.90 22.63 0.09
CA LEU A 26 6.18 21.42 0.50
C LEU A 26 4.84 21.30 -0.23
N GLU A 27 4.14 22.42 -0.43
CA GLU A 27 2.89 22.52 -1.16
C GLU A 27 3.03 22.09 -2.61
N GLU A 28 4.09 22.55 -3.29
CA GLU A 28 4.38 22.13 -4.67
C GLU A 28 4.60 20.61 -4.76
N LEU A 29 5.35 20.02 -3.83
CA LEU A 29 5.58 18.57 -3.81
C LEU A 29 4.33 17.77 -3.50
N MET A 30 3.51 18.24 -2.54
CA MET A 30 2.29 17.59 -2.11
C MET A 30 1.10 17.84 -3.05
N SER A 31 1.21 18.77 -4.01
CA SER A 31 0.16 19.00 -5.02
C SER A 31 0.15 17.97 -6.15
N ALA A 32 1.13 17.06 -6.19
CA ALA A 32 1.21 16.01 -7.20
C ALA A 32 -0.06 15.14 -7.17
N PRO A 33 -0.77 14.98 -8.31
CA PRO A 33 -1.96 14.15 -8.34
C PRO A 33 -1.60 12.67 -8.12
N PHE A 34 -2.47 11.95 -7.41
CA PHE A 34 -2.27 10.55 -7.10
C PHE A 34 -3.42 9.69 -7.67
N PRO A 35 -3.15 8.84 -8.69
CA PRO A 35 -4.13 7.94 -9.28
C PRO A 35 -4.20 6.62 -8.50
N GLU A 36 -5.43 6.11 -8.28
CA GLU A 36 -5.71 4.83 -7.64
C GLU A 36 -6.89 4.11 -8.30
N ASN A 37 -7.18 2.90 -7.86
CA ASN A 37 -8.39 2.14 -8.22
C ASN A 37 -8.58 1.97 -9.75
N LEU A 38 -7.50 1.79 -10.50
CA LEU A 38 -7.57 1.60 -11.94
C LEU A 38 -8.35 0.32 -12.28
N THR A 39 -9.38 0.47 -13.10
CA THR A 39 -10.21 -0.64 -13.56
C THR A 39 -10.54 -0.51 -15.04
N ALA A 40 -10.83 -1.63 -15.69
CA ALA A 40 -11.23 -1.67 -17.10
C ALA A 40 -12.62 -2.30 -17.28
N ALA A 41 -13.41 -1.76 -18.20
CA ALA A 41 -14.68 -2.34 -18.57
C ALA A 41 -14.49 -3.65 -19.35
N LYS A 42 -15.42 -4.57 -19.22
CA LYS A 42 -15.45 -5.82 -20.01
C LYS A 42 -15.70 -5.57 -21.50
N THR A 43 -16.28 -4.42 -21.84
CA THR A 43 -16.65 -4.02 -23.21
C THR A 43 -16.28 -2.55 -23.47
N GLY A 44 -16.08 -2.19 -24.74
CA GLY A 44 -15.91 -0.78 -25.15
C GLY A 44 -14.52 -0.20 -24.94
N ASP A 45 -13.51 -1.01 -24.59
CA ASP A 45 -12.12 -0.55 -24.37
C ASP A 45 -12.02 0.70 -23.49
N ARG A 46 -12.72 0.68 -22.35
CA ARG A 46 -12.87 1.77 -21.39
C ARG A 46 -12.08 1.49 -20.12
N VAL A 47 -11.53 2.55 -19.53
CA VAL A 47 -10.84 2.52 -18.23
C VAL A 47 -11.37 3.62 -17.34
N ALA A 48 -11.34 3.36 -16.03
CA ALA A 48 -11.66 4.33 -15.00
C ALA A 48 -10.64 4.23 -13.86
N TRP A 49 -10.38 5.36 -13.20
CA TRP A 49 -9.53 5.42 -12.01
C TRP A 49 -9.99 6.57 -11.11
N THR A 50 -9.63 6.52 -9.85
CA THR A 50 -9.74 7.68 -8.95
C THR A 50 -8.49 8.53 -9.03
N LEU A 51 -8.61 9.82 -8.87
CA LEU A 51 -7.50 10.75 -8.79
C LEU A 51 -7.70 11.67 -7.60
N ASP A 52 -6.77 11.60 -6.65
CA ASP A 52 -6.66 12.59 -5.57
C ASP A 52 -5.77 13.73 -6.04
N GLN A 53 -6.28 14.95 -5.93
CA GLN A 53 -5.53 16.18 -6.18
C GLN A 53 -5.76 17.14 -5.05
N GLU A 54 -4.82 17.21 -4.11
CA GLU A 54 -4.92 18.06 -2.92
C GLU A 54 -6.18 17.78 -2.08
N GLY A 55 -6.53 16.49 -1.88
CA GLY A 55 -7.73 16.04 -1.16
C GLY A 55 -9.02 16.06 -1.97
N LYS A 56 -9.02 16.63 -3.17
CA LYS A 56 -10.17 16.66 -4.10
C LYS A 56 -10.18 15.37 -4.92
N ARG A 57 -10.96 14.41 -4.47
CA ARG A 57 -10.99 13.07 -5.05
C ARG A 57 -12.07 12.95 -6.11
N ASN A 58 -11.69 12.57 -7.34
CA ASN A 58 -12.64 12.43 -8.45
C ASN A 58 -12.38 11.17 -9.26
N ILE A 59 -13.42 10.65 -9.92
CA ILE A 59 -13.32 9.59 -10.90
C ILE A 59 -12.96 10.20 -12.26
N TRP A 60 -11.94 9.63 -12.90
CA TRP A 60 -11.52 9.95 -14.25
C TRP A 60 -11.71 8.73 -15.15
N VAL A 61 -11.96 8.99 -16.42
CA VAL A 61 -12.25 7.94 -17.42
C VAL A 61 -11.62 8.25 -18.75
N ALA A 62 -11.32 7.19 -19.50
CA ALA A 62 -10.84 7.30 -20.88
C ALA A 62 -11.27 6.07 -21.70
N GLU A 63 -11.38 6.23 -23.04
CA GLU A 63 -11.69 5.15 -23.98
C GLU A 63 -10.89 5.27 -25.29
N ARG A 64 -10.73 4.14 -25.98
CA ARG A 64 -10.16 4.14 -27.34
C ARG A 64 -11.07 4.88 -28.33
N PRO A 65 -10.50 5.37 -29.45
CA PRO A 65 -9.10 5.22 -29.87
C PRO A 65 -8.15 6.29 -29.28
N THR A 66 -8.68 7.39 -28.76
CA THR A 66 -7.89 8.57 -28.38
C THR A 66 -7.29 8.49 -26.98
N PHE A 67 -7.94 7.76 -26.08
CA PHE A 67 -7.63 7.77 -24.65
C PHE A 67 -7.56 9.17 -24.04
N ALA A 68 -8.36 10.12 -24.58
CA ALA A 68 -8.50 11.43 -24.00
C ALA A 68 -9.20 11.33 -22.63
N ALA A 69 -8.43 11.55 -21.57
CA ALA A 69 -8.96 11.47 -20.22
C ALA A 69 -9.90 12.64 -19.92
N ARG A 70 -11.00 12.34 -19.24
CA ARG A 70 -11.94 13.33 -18.72
C ARG A 70 -12.34 13.01 -17.30
N ARG A 71 -12.59 14.05 -16.52
CA ARG A 71 -13.15 13.92 -15.19
C ARG A 71 -14.64 13.56 -15.29
N LEU A 72 -15.06 12.54 -14.54
CA LEU A 72 -16.44 12.04 -14.56
C LEU A 72 -17.28 12.60 -13.41
N THR A 73 -16.69 12.77 -12.23
CA THR A 73 -17.34 13.36 -11.04
C THR A 73 -16.81 14.76 -10.76
N SER A 74 -17.48 15.54 -9.90
CA SER A 74 -17.12 16.94 -9.60
C SER A 74 -17.14 17.21 -8.10
N TYR A 75 -16.36 16.43 -7.33
CA TYR A 75 -16.09 16.72 -5.91
C TYR A 75 -14.94 17.74 -5.84
N LEU A 76 -15.24 18.94 -5.35
CA LEU A 76 -14.35 20.09 -5.46
C LEU A 76 -13.66 20.49 -4.15
N GLU A 77 -13.98 19.80 -3.05
CA GLU A 77 -13.48 20.12 -1.72
C GLU A 77 -12.58 19.01 -1.18
N ASP A 78 -11.63 19.38 -0.31
CA ASP A 78 -10.89 18.46 0.56
C ASP A 78 -11.80 18.12 1.76
N ASP A 79 -12.74 17.20 1.55
CA ASP A 79 -13.79 16.86 2.50
C ASP A 79 -13.52 15.58 3.31
N GLY A 80 -12.37 14.96 3.09
CA GLY A 80 -11.98 13.74 3.78
C GLY A 80 -12.78 12.49 3.39
N GLN A 81 -13.47 12.52 2.23
CA GLN A 81 -14.26 11.38 1.77
C GLN A 81 -13.54 10.64 0.63
N PRO A 82 -12.87 9.49 0.90
CA PRO A 82 -12.19 8.72 -0.14
C PRO A 82 -13.19 8.17 -1.17
N LEU A 83 -12.69 7.94 -2.39
CA LEU A 83 -13.38 7.21 -3.44
C LEU A 83 -12.65 5.89 -3.67
N SER A 84 -13.38 4.79 -3.62
CA SER A 84 -12.81 3.44 -3.73
C SER A 84 -13.73 2.47 -4.47
N GLU A 85 -13.24 1.27 -4.70
CA GLU A 85 -14.03 0.11 -5.18
C GLU A 85 -14.80 0.36 -6.48
N LEU A 86 -14.13 0.94 -7.48
CA LEU A 86 -14.72 1.23 -8.77
C LEU A 86 -15.05 -0.07 -9.53
N ASN A 87 -16.31 -0.21 -9.93
CA ASN A 87 -16.81 -1.35 -10.70
C ASN A 87 -17.64 -0.89 -11.89
N PHE A 88 -17.27 -1.35 -13.10
CA PHE A 88 -18.11 -1.14 -14.29
C PHE A 88 -19.33 -2.06 -14.31
N SER A 89 -20.44 -1.55 -14.83
CA SER A 89 -21.53 -2.42 -15.28
C SER A 89 -21.09 -3.30 -16.44
N GLU A 90 -21.79 -4.40 -16.70
CA GLU A 90 -21.43 -5.39 -17.74
C GLU A 90 -21.33 -4.76 -19.13
N ASP A 91 -22.20 -3.81 -19.44
CA ASP A 91 -22.22 -3.06 -20.70
C ASP A 91 -21.22 -1.88 -20.75
N GLY A 92 -20.49 -1.64 -19.65
CA GLY A 92 -19.54 -0.54 -19.50
C GLY A 92 -20.17 0.87 -19.46
N ASN A 93 -21.50 0.99 -19.34
CA ASN A 93 -22.19 2.29 -19.40
C ASN A 93 -22.42 2.96 -18.05
N SER A 94 -22.08 2.30 -16.95
CA SER A 94 -22.15 2.83 -15.60
C SER A 94 -20.96 2.40 -14.76
N ILE A 95 -20.59 3.22 -13.78
CA ILE A 95 -19.59 2.90 -12.77
C ILE A 95 -20.29 2.99 -11.41
N VAL A 96 -20.14 1.93 -10.61
CA VAL A 96 -20.52 1.91 -9.20
C VAL A 96 -19.25 2.05 -8.37
N TYR A 97 -19.31 2.81 -7.30
CA TYR A 97 -18.16 3.11 -6.45
C TYR A 97 -18.59 3.39 -5.01
N VAL A 98 -17.65 3.37 -4.10
CA VAL A 98 -17.84 3.75 -2.69
C VAL A 98 -17.29 5.15 -2.46
N ARG A 99 -18.00 5.95 -1.65
CA ARG A 99 -17.54 7.23 -1.15
C ARG A 99 -17.68 7.27 0.37
N GLY A 100 -16.59 7.63 1.02
CA GLY A 100 -16.48 7.67 2.48
C GLY A 100 -15.76 6.48 3.08
N GLU A 101 -15.34 6.63 4.34
CA GLU A 101 -14.62 5.64 5.12
C GLU A 101 -15.58 4.83 6.00
N GLY A 102 -15.19 3.62 6.42
CA GLY A 102 -15.98 2.74 7.28
C GLY A 102 -16.18 3.29 8.71
N LYS A 103 -16.99 2.61 9.52
CA LYS A 103 -17.23 2.93 10.93
C LYS A 103 -16.09 2.42 11.82
N ASN A 104 -15.82 3.12 12.93
CA ASN A 104 -15.01 2.60 14.02
C ASN A 104 -15.77 1.56 14.86
N ALA A 105 -15.12 0.99 15.88
CA ALA A 105 -15.73 0.01 16.79
C ALA A 105 -16.94 0.57 17.58
N ALA A 106 -17.03 1.90 17.75
CA ALA A 106 -18.19 2.58 18.37
C ALA A 106 -19.34 2.83 17.38
N GLY A 107 -19.18 2.44 16.10
CA GLY A 107 -20.19 2.64 15.07
C GLY A 107 -20.21 4.05 14.46
N GLN A 108 -19.15 4.83 14.62
CA GLN A 108 -19.02 6.21 14.15
C GLN A 108 -18.18 6.26 12.87
N PHE A 109 -18.56 7.12 11.93
CA PHE A 109 -17.74 7.44 10.74
C PHE A 109 -16.71 8.52 11.08
N PRO A 110 -15.50 8.50 10.47
CA PRO A 110 -14.54 9.57 10.67
C PRO A 110 -15.05 10.87 10.05
N ASN A 111 -14.94 11.96 10.77
CA ASN A 111 -15.46 13.26 10.37
C ASN A 111 -14.45 14.40 10.58
N PRO A 112 -13.26 14.33 9.94
CA PRO A 112 -12.17 15.28 10.20
C PRO A 112 -12.48 16.72 9.78
N THR A 113 -13.57 16.94 9.04
CA THR A 113 -14.08 18.27 8.74
C THR A 113 -15.04 18.81 9.80
N SER A 114 -15.37 18.02 10.83
CA SER A 114 -16.36 18.32 11.86
C SER A 114 -17.71 18.75 11.25
N ASN A 115 -18.14 18.06 10.18
CA ASN A 115 -19.41 18.35 9.52
C ASN A 115 -20.59 18.07 10.47
N PRO A 116 -21.37 19.08 10.87
CA PRO A 116 -22.46 18.89 11.83
C PRO A 116 -23.62 18.06 11.28
N ALA A 117 -23.73 17.89 9.96
CA ALA A 117 -24.70 16.98 9.33
C ALA A 117 -24.26 15.51 9.40
N GLY A 118 -23.02 15.24 9.86
CA GLY A 118 -22.41 13.93 9.83
C GLY A 118 -21.93 13.53 8.42
N VAL A 119 -21.33 12.35 8.34
CA VAL A 119 -20.86 11.72 7.11
C VAL A 119 -21.26 10.25 7.11
N GLU A 120 -21.28 9.61 5.95
CA GLU A 120 -21.59 8.19 5.79
C GLU A 120 -20.70 7.57 4.72
N GLN A 121 -20.36 6.29 4.89
CA GLN A 121 -19.84 5.48 3.80
C GLN A 121 -21.00 5.00 2.93
N THR A 122 -20.96 5.31 1.63
CA THR A 122 -22.10 5.11 0.73
C THR A 122 -21.69 4.56 -0.62
N VAL A 123 -22.54 3.71 -1.18
CA VAL A 123 -22.44 3.20 -2.54
C VAL A 123 -23.14 4.18 -3.48
N TRP A 124 -22.45 4.53 -4.56
CA TRP A 124 -22.92 5.46 -5.59
C TRP A 124 -22.84 4.83 -6.99
N SER A 125 -23.62 5.36 -7.91
CA SER A 125 -23.48 5.06 -9.34
C SER A 125 -23.41 6.34 -10.17
N VAL A 126 -22.63 6.29 -11.27
CA VAL A 126 -22.56 7.39 -12.23
C VAL A 126 -22.53 6.81 -13.66
N ALA A 127 -23.24 7.47 -14.57
CA ALA A 127 -23.26 7.07 -15.97
C ALA A 127 -21.91 7.36 -16.65
N TRP A 128 -21.48 6.51 -17.60
CA TRP A 128 -20.27 6.72 -18.38
C TRP A 128 -20.19 8.10 -19.05
N ASN A 129 -21.31 8.57 -19.59
CA ASN A 129 -21.36 9.87 -20.26
C ASN A 129 -21.39 11.08 -19.30
N GLY A 130 -21.36 10.84 -17.98
CA GLY A 130 -21.45 11.87 -16.97
C GLY A 130 -22.88 12.10 -16.46
N GLY A 131 -23.06 13.20 -15.78
CA GLY A 131 -24.28 13.55 -15.06
C GLY A 131 -24.09 13.47 -13.55
N GLU A 132 -25.13 13.80 -12.79
CA GLU A 132 -25.09 13.75 -11.33
C GLU A 132 -24.99 12.31 -10.83
N PRO A 133 -24.01 12.00 -9.96
CA PRO A 133 -23.94 10.69 -9.31
C PRO A 133 -25.22 10.40 -8.51
N LYS A 134 -25.67 9.14 -8.57
CA LYS A 134 -26.87 8.70 -7.84
C LYS A 134 -26.43 7.86 -6.63
N ARG A 135 -26.93 8.23 -5.46
CA ARG A 135 -26.76 7.43 -4.24
C ARG A 135 -27.59 6.14 -4.36
N VAL A 136 -26.93 5.01 -4.19
CA VAL A 136 -27.59 3.70 -4.13
C VAL A 136 -28.06 3.41 -2.71
N ASP A 137 -27.12 3.34 -1.75
CA ASP A 137 -27.42 3.15 -0.32
C ASP A 137 -26.17 3.41 0.54
N ALA A 138 -26.32 3.36 1.87
CA ALA A 138 -25.19 3.23 2.79
C ALA A 138 -24.56 1.85 2.65
N GLY A 139 -23.22 1.77 2.68
CA GLY A 139 -22.49 0.50 2.58
C GLY A 139 -21.20 0.60 1.75
N ALA A 140 -20.59 -0.57 1.53
CA ALA A 140 -19.32 -0.76 0.84
C ALA A 140 -19.29 -2.07 0.04
N SER A 141 -18.18 -2.36 -0.62
CA SER A 141 -17.92 -3.59 -1.37
C SER A 141 -19.00 -3.92 -2.42
N PRO A 142 -19.38 -2.96 -3.28
CA PRO A 142 -20.39 -3.18 -4.29
C PRO A 142 -19.89 -4.12 -5.39
N GLN A 143 -20.74 -5.06 -5.80
CA GLN A 143 -20.50 -5.95 -6.92
C GLN A 143 -21.70 -5.95 -7.86
N ILE A 144 -21.47 -5.68 -9.15
CA ILE A 144 -22.54 -5.56 -10.14
C ILE A 144 -22.69 -6.87 -10.90
N SER A 145 -23.90 -7.40 -10.96
CA SER A 145 -24.24 -8.56 -11.80
C SER A 145 -24.37 -8.18 -13.27
N ALA A 146 -24.25 -9.18 -14.16
CA ALA A 146 -24.53 -9.03 -15.59
C ALA A 146 -25.98 -8.53 -15.88
N LYS A 147 -26.88 -8.62 -14.90
CA LYS A 147 -28.28 -8.18 -14.99
C LYS A 147 -28.55 -6.83 -14.29
N GLY A 148 -27.51 -6.12 -13.84
CA GLY A 148 -27.63 -4.81 -13.19
C GLY A 148 -28.08 -4.85 -11.73
N ALA A 149 -28.04 -6.00 -11.07
CA ALA A 149 -28.20 -6.06 -9.62
C ALA A 149 -26.88 -5.69 -8.94
N ILE A 150 -26.92 -4.88 -7.89
CA ILE A 150 -25.77 -4.48 -7.07
C ILE A 150 -25.88 -5.19 -5.72
N ALA A 151 -24.96 -6.11 -5.42
CA ALA A 151 -24.76 -6.63 -4.08
C ALA A 151 -23.72 -5.79 -3.36
N TYR A 152 -23.95 -5.46 -2.07
CA TYR A 152 -23.01 -4.66 -1.29
C TYR A 152 -23.09 -5.04 0.20
N ALA A 153 -22.05 -4.69 0.95
CA ALA A 153 -21.96 -4.93 2.38
C ALA A 153 -22.52 -3.73 3.16
N ARG A 154 -23.33 -4.01 4.17
CA ARG A 154 -23.81 -3.02 5.14
C ARG A 154 -24.04 -3.69 6.48
N ASP A 155 -23.46 -3.14 7.54
CA ASP A 155 -23.59 -3.65 8.92
C ASP A 155 -23.35 -5.18 9.05
N GLY A 156 -22.31 -5.68 8.38
CA GLY A 156 -21.93 -7.09 8.36
C GLY A 156 -22.90 -8.02 7.61
N GLN A 157 -23.78 -7.47 6.78
CA GLN A 157 -24.75 -8.21 5.99
C GLN A 157 -24.68 -7.83 4.50
N ILE A 158 -25.17 -8.73 3.64
CA ILE A 158 -25.30 -8.47 2.21
C ILE A 158 -26.65 -7.84 1.93
N TRP A 159 -26.62 -6.72 1.26
CA TRP A 159 -27.77 -6.02 0.71
C TRP A 159 -27.76 -6.07 -0.81
N ILE A 160 -28.92 -5.95 -1.43
CA ILE A 160 -29.07 -5.89 -2.89
C ILE A 160 -29.94 -4.70 -3.29
N ALA A 161 -29.53 -4.04 -4.36
CA ALA A 161 -30.27 -2.97 -5.04
C ALA A 161 -30.18 -3.16 -6.54
N SER A 162 -30.99 -2.44 -7.31
CA SER A 162 -30.86 -2.39 -8.78
C SER A 162 -30.10 -1.13 -9.24
N LEU A 163 -29.30 -1.26 -10.28
CA LEU A 163 -28.52 -0.15 -10.85
C LEU A 163 -29.41 0.99 -11.39
N ASP A 164 -30.57 0.65 -11.92
CA ASP A 164 -31.58 1.61 -12.43
C ASP A 164 -32.42 2.29 -11.32
N GLY A 165 -32.33 1.78 -10.07
CA GLY A 165 -33.09 2.27 -8.94
C GLY A 165 -34.55 1.80 -8.92
N ALA A 166 -34.94 0.84 -9.76
CA ALA A 166 -36.31 0.31 -9.81
C ALA A 166 -36.66 -0.49 -8.55
N GLU A 167 -35.70 -1.20 -7.97
CA GLU A 167 -35.87 -1.93 -6.71
C GLU A 167 -35.20 -1.18 -5.55
N LYS A 168 -35.95 -1.02 -4.45
CA LYS A 168 -35.40 -0.46 -3.21
C LYS A 168 -34.38 -1.45 -2.59
N PRO A 169 -33.34 -0.94 -1.91
CA PRO A 169 -32.40 -1.77 -1.18
C PRO A 169 -33.09 -2.73 -0.21
N LYS A 170 -32.65 -4.00 -0.21
CA LYS A 170 -33.15 -5.02 0.71
C LYS A 170 -32.00 -5.90 1.20
N GLN A 171 -32.05 -6.29 2.47
CA GLN A 171 -31.12 -7.23 3.07
C GLN A 171 -31.42 -8.63 2.55
N LEU A 172 -30.37 -9.38 2.18
CA LEU A 172 -30.51 -10.76 1.68
C LEU A 172 -30.38 -11.81 2.78
N ILE A 173 -29.44 -11.60 3.72
CA ILE A 173 -29.07 -12.60 4.71
C ILE A 173 -29.14 -11.96 6.09
N VAL A 174 -29.62 -12.70 7.09
CA VAL A 174 -29.89 -12.16 8.43
C VAL A 174 -29.11 -12.89 9.54
N ARG A 175 -28.23 -13.85 9.22
CA ARG A 175 -27.50 -14.63 10.21
C ARG A 175 -26.02 -14.76 9.87
N GLY A 176 -25.15 -14.51 10.84
CA GLY A 176 -23.70 -14.49 10.70
C GLY A 176 -23.19 -13.14 10.21
N GLN A 177 -21.91 -13.05 9.94
CA GLN A 177 -21.29 -11.93 9.21
C GLN A 177 -21.14 -12.40 7.76
N ASN A 178 -21.72 -11.65 6.82
CA ASN A 178 -21.80 -12.09 5.44
C ASN A 178 -21.21 -11.03 4.51
N HIS A 179 -20.41 -11.49 3.54
CA HIS A 179 -19.87 -10.62 2.49
C HIS A 179 -19.95 -11.33 1.14
N SER A 180 -20.27 -10.57 0.10
CA SER A 180 -20.37 -11.06 -1.26
C SER A 180 -18.99 -11.22 -1.87
N GLU A 181 -18.77 -12.31 -2.63
CA GLU A 181 -17.50 -12.60 -3.29
C GLU A 181 -17.62 -12.58 -4.83
N GLY A 182 -18.83 -12.59 -5.37
CA GLY A 182 -19.03 -12.45 -6.80
C GLY A 182 -20.33 -13.05 -7.33
N TRP A 183 -20.74 -12.50 -8.46
CA TRP A 183 -21.88 -13.01 -9.22
C TRP A 183 -21.47 -14.15 -10.14
N SER A 184 -22.38 -15.11 -10.37
CA SER A 184 -22.24 -16.07 -11.47
C SER A 184 -22.11 -15.34 -12.80
N PRO A 185 -21.44 -15.93 -13.81
CA PRO A 185 -21.24 -15.27 -15.12
C PRO A 185 -22.52 -14.78 -15.78
N ASP A 186 -23.65 -15.46 -15.57
CA ASP A 186 -24.98 -15.09 -16.08
C ASP A 186 -25.75 -14.11 -15.18
N GLY A 187 -25.16 -13.73 -14.01
CA GLY A 187 -25.76 -12.82 -13.04
C GLY A 187 -27.00 -13.34 -12.34
N SER A 188 -27.25 -14.65 -12.34
CA SER A 188 -28.43 -15.24 -11.70
C SER A 188 -28.23 -15.64 -10.25
N GLN A 189 -26.96 -15.83 -9.85
CA GLN A 189 -26.59 -16.28 -8.50
C GLN A 189 -25.45 -15.46 -7.93
N LEU A 190 -25.43 -15.29 -6.60
CA LEU A 190 -24.39 -14.58 -5.88
C LEU A 190 -23.68 -15.58 -4.94
N VAL A 191 -22.36 -15.73 -5.07
CA VAL A 191 -21.56 -16.46 -4.10
C VAL A 191 -21.14 -15.54 -2.96
N PHE A 192 -21.16 -16.04 -1.73
CA PHE A 192 -20.80 -15.29 -0.54
C PHE A 192 -20.10 -16.17 0.49
N VAL A 193 -19.36 -15.53 1.40
CA VAL A 193 -18.83 -16.15 2.60
C VAL A 193 -19.70 -15.75 3.79
N SER A 194 -20.09 -16.74 4.60
CA SER A 194 -20.82 -16.52 5.85
C SER A 194 -19.93 -16.89 7.01
N THR A 195 -19.32 -15.90 7.64
CA THR A 195 -18.42 -16.05 8.79
C THR A 195 -19.24 -16.23 10.07
N ARG A 196 -18.84 -17.18 10.86
CA ARG A 196 -19.34 -17.49 12.20
C ARG A 196 -18.25 -17.21 13.22
N ALA A 197 -18.46 -17.55 14.49
CA ALA A 197 -17.48 -17.23 15.53
C ALA A 197 -16.10 -17.90 15.32
N ASP A 198 -16.08 -19.13 14.79
CA ASP A 198 -14.88 -19.98 14.70
C ASP A 198 -14.76 -20.75 13.38
N HIS A 199 -15.68 -20.55 12.44
CA HIS A 199 -15.68 -21.19 11.12
C HIS A 199 -16.39 -20.30 10.09
N SER A 200 -16.36 -20.69 8.82
CA SER A 200 -17.11 -20.01 7.76
C SER A 200 -17.64 -20.98 6.72
N PHE A 201 -18.65 -20.56 5.98
CA PHE A 201 -19.29 -21.34 4.93
C PHE A 201 -19.32 -20.60 3.61
N ILE A 202 -19.18 -21.32 2.52
CA ILE A 202 -19.53 -20.82 1.18
C ILE A 202 -21.02 -20.97 0.97
N GLY A 203 -21.70 -19.86 0.70
CA GLY A 203 -23.13 -19.84 0.36
C GLY A 203 -23.38 -19.34 -1.05
N VAL A 204 -24.47 -19.77 -1.63
CA VAL A 204 -24.98 -19.26 -2.92
C VAL A 204 -26.42 -18.81 -2.73
N TYR A 205 -26.69 -17.56 -3.14
CA TYR A 205 -28.02 -16.98 -3.20
C TYR A 205 -28.53 -17.03 -4.63
N ASP A 206 -29.70 -17.65 -4.86
CA ASP A 206 -30.40 -17.65 -6.15
C ASP A 206 -31.41 -16.50 -6.19
N VAL A 207 -31.22 -15.59 -7.16
CA VAL A 207 -32.04 -14.38 -7.25
C VAL A 207 -33.48 -14.69 -7.63
N ALA A 208 -33.71 -15.60 -8.56
CA ALA A 208 -35.04 -15.92 -9.07
C ALA A 208 -35.90 -16.66 -8.02
N ASN A 209 -35.30 -17.64 -7.36
CA ASN A 209 -35.97 -18.47 -6.37
C ASN A 209 -35.94 -17.86 -4.96
N LYS A 210 -35.12 -16.82 -4.71
CA LYS A 210 -34.87 -16.18 -3.41
C LYS A 210 -34.46 -17.19 -2.34
N THR A 211 -33.61 -18.13 -2.69
CA THR A 211 -33.15 -19.21 -1.82
C THR A 211 -31.66 -19.12 -1.56
N ILE A 212 -31.24 -19.57 -0.38
CA ILE A 212 -29.84 -19.71 0.02
C ILE A 212 -29.52 -21.18 0.13
N ARG A 213 -28.36 -21.56 -0.39
CA ARG A 213 -27.79 -22.89 -0.21
C ARG A 213 -26.35 -22.78 0.21
N PHE A 214 -25.97 -23.48 1.28
CA PHE A 214 -24.58 -23.62 1.69
C PHE A 214 -23.97 -24.83 0.98
N LEU A 215 -22.74 -24.67 0.48
CA LEU A 215 -22.01 -25.67 -0.28
C LEU A 215 -20.88 -26.25 0.57
N ALA A 216 -20.73 -27.58 0.53
CA ALA A 216 -19.60 -28.28 1.18
C ALA A 216 -19.39 -27.90 2.65
N ALA A 217 -20.44 -27.60 3.41
CA ALA A 217 -20.34 -27.15 4.80
C ALA A 217 -19.49 -28.08 5.66
N SER A 218 -18.55 -27.53 6.42
CA SER A 218 -17.65 -28.26 7.33
C SER A 218 -17.46 -27.48 8.64
N VAL A 219 -16.61 -27.96 9.51
CA VAL A 219 -16.18 -27.26 10.73
C VAL A 219 -15.03 -26.26 10.45
N ASP A 220 -14.53 -26.26 9.23
CA ASP A 220 -13.35 -25.51 8.83
C ASP A 220 -13.68 -24.06 8.44
N THR A 221 -12.65 -23.30 8.10
CA THR A 221 -12.78 -21.93 7.57
C THR A 221 -12.67 -21.93 6.06
N ASP A 222 -13.79 -21.63 5.38
CA ASP A 222 -13.89 -21.52 3.94
C ASP A 222 -13.85 -20.05 3.50
N THR A 223 -12.97 -19.71 2.54
CA THR A 223 -12.77 -18.34 2.03
C THR A 223 -12.50 -18.34 0.52
N ASP A 224 -12.43 -17.14 -0.06
CA ASP A 224 -12.01 -16.89 -1.44
C ASP A 224 -12.75 -17.71 -2.51
N PRO A 225 -14.09 -17.83 -2.49
CA PRO A 225 -14.81 -18.56 -3.52
C PRO A 225 -14.79 -17.84 -4.85
N VAL A 226 -14.55 -18.59 -5.92
CA VAL A 226 -14.54 -18.07 -7.30
C VAL A 226 -15.36 -18.95 -8.25
N TRP A 227 -16.20 -18.33 -9.06
CA TRP A 227 -16.99 -19.00 -10.07
C TRP A 227 -16.16 -19.54 -11.22
N SER A 228 -16.47 -20.74 -11.69
CA SER A 228 -16.00 -21.22 -12.99
C SER A 228 -16.58 -20.35 -14.14
N LEU A 229 -15.88 -20.29 -15.26
CA LEU A 229 -16.28 -19.45 -16.40
C LEU A 229 -17.64 -19.86 -17.01
N ASP A 230 -18.06 -21.11 -16.81
CA ASP A 230 -19.36 -21.63 -17.25
C ASP A 230 -20.46 -21.54 -16.14
N GLY A 231 -20.11 -21.02 -14.95
CA GLY A 231 -21.03 -20.84 -13.83
C GLY A 231 -21.51 -22.14 -13.15
N LYS A 232 -20.91 -23.29 -13.47
CA LYS A 232 -21.37 -24.58 -12.93
C LYS A 232 -20.66 -25.01 -11.66
N ARG A 233 -19.46 -24.49 -11.43
CA ARG A 233 -18.61 -24.85 -10.29
C ARG A 233 -18.13 -23.61 -9.55
N ILE A 234 -17.77 -23.81 -8.28
CA ILE A 234 -17.08 -22.84 -7.45
C ILE A 234 -15.82 -23.51 -6.90
N ALA A 235 -14.68 -22.85 -7.08
CA ALA A 235 -13.47 -23.19 -6.36
C ALA A 235 -13.34 -22.28 -5.13
N PHE A 236 -12.82 -22.79 -4.02
CA PHE A 236 -12.64 -22.03 -2.79
C PHE A 236 -11.46 -22.55 -1.98
N VAL A 237 -10.98 -21.73 -1.07
CA VAL A 237 -9.92 -22.08 -0.12
C VAL A 237 -10.55 -22.62 1.16
N ARG A 238 -10.02 -23.73 1.67
CA ARG A 238 -10.36 -24.29 2.99
C ARG A 238 -9.12 -24.34 3.86
N ARG A 239 -9.23 -23.80 5.06
CA ARG A 239 -8.23 -23.89 6.13
C ARG A 239 -8.82 -24.70 7.28
N LEU A 240 -8.03 -25.63 7.81
CA LEU A 240 -8.47 -26.51 8.88
C LEU A 240 -8.82 -25.71 10.15
N ALA A 241 -9.85 -26.16 10.85
CA ALA A 241 -10.20 -25.62 12.16
C ALA A 241 -9.04 -25.84 13.15
N GLU A 242 -8.77 -24.84 13.96
CA GLU A 242 -7.77 -24.89 15.03
C GLU A 242 -8.44 -25.03 16.40
N PRO A 243 -7.78 -25.70 17.38
CA PRO A 243 -8.25 -25.72 18.76
C PRO A 243 -8.42 -24.30 19.32
N ARG A 244 -9.44 -24.09 20.18
CA ARG A 244 -9.76 -22.77 20.75
C ARG A 244 -8.68 -22.17 21.64
N ASP A 245 -7.79 -22.98 22.18
CA ASP A 245 -6.63 -22.58 22.97
C ASP A 245 -5.38 -22.27 22.13
N THR A 246 -5.49 -22.40 20.80
CA THR A 246 -4.44 -21.95 19.89
C THR A 246 -4.34 -20.42 19.97
N PRO A 247 -3.14 -19.86 20.23
CA PRO A 247 -2.96 -18.42 20.20
C PRO A 247 -3.38 -17.84 18.84
N ASP A 248 -4.25 -16.82 18.88
CA ASP A 248 -4.74 -16.18 17.68
C ASP A 248 -3.64 -15.33 17.02
N GLY A 249 -3.65 -15.34 15.69
CA GLY A 249 -2.94 -14.38 14.85
C GLY A 249 -1.66 -14.89 14.22
N TYR A 250 -1.63 -14.73 12.93
CA TYR A 250 -0.45 -14.96 12.08
C TYR A 250 0.82 -14.27 12.61
N PHE A 251 0.68 -13.04 13.12
CA PHE A 251 1.80 -12.29 13.68
C PHE A 251 2.37 -12.89 14.97
N LEU A 252 1.59 -13.67 15.71
CA LEU A 252 2.03 -14.28 16.97
C LEU A 252 2.78 -15.58 16.79
N GLN A 253 2.55 -16.30 15.70
CA GLN A 253 3.16 -17.60 15.41
C GLN A 253 3.57 -17.75 13.94
N PRO A 254 4.49 -16.90 13.42
CA PRO A 254 4.89 -16.98 12.01
C PRO A 254 5.63 -18.27 11.66
N ASP A 255 6.19 -18.96 12.65
CA ASP A 255 6.90 -20.23 12.47
C ASP A 255 5.93 -21.44 12.47
N LYS A 256 4.67 -21.25 12.87
CA LYS A 256 3.66 -22.28 12.80
C LYS A 256 3.14 -22.40 11.37
N PRO A 257 3.12 -23.61 10.78
CA PRO A 257 2.49 -23.82 9.50
C PRO A 257 0.98 -23.54 9.56
N HIS A 258 0.46 -22.84 8.56
CA HIS A 258 -0.97 -22.62 8.34
C HIS A 258 -1.39 -23.24 7.01
N PRO A 259 -1.43 -24.59 6.91
CA PRO A 259 -1.73 -25.27 5.66
C PRO A 259 -3.15 -24.97 5.21
N TRP A 260 -3.34 -25.02 3.90
CA TRP A 260 -4.61 -24.74 3.25
C TRP A 260 -4.83 -25.65 2.05
N ALA A 261 -6.08 -25.78 1.65
CA ALA A 261 -6.48 -26.63 0.53
C ALA A 261 -7.39 -25.87 -0.44
N ILE A 262 -7.37 -26.29 -1.70
CA ILE A 262 -8.32 -25.84 -2.71
C ILE A 262 -9.35 -26.92 -2.94
N TRP A 263 -10.60 -26.52 -2.80
CA TRP A 263 -11.78 -27.36 -3.02
C TRP A 263 -12.53 -26.86 -4.25
N VAL A 264 -13.15 -27.79 -4.96
CA VAL A 264 -14.08 -27.49 -6.07
C VAL A 264 -15.40 -28.14 -5.78
N THR A 265 -16.48 -27.39 -5.86
CA THR A 265 -17.85 -27.85 -5.69
C THR A 265 -18.67 -27.65 -6.96
N ASP A 266 -19.51 -28.64 -7.31
CA ASP A 266 -20.55 -28.50 -8.31
C ASP A 266 -21.76 -27.79 -7.71
N VAL A 267 -22.16 -26.69 -8.34
CA VAL A 267 -23.23 -25.84 -7.80
C VAL A 267 -24.59 -26.53 -7.83
N SER A 268 -24.85 -27.41 -8.79
CA SER A 268 -26.14 -28.06 -8.94
C SER A 268 -26.36 -29.18 -7.92
N SER A 269 -25.37 -30.04 -7.75
CA SER A 269 -25.44 -31.18 -6.84
C SER A 269 -24.97 -30.87 -5.43
N GLY A 270 -24.13 -29.85 -5.24
CA GLY A 270 -23.41 -29.58 -3.98
C GLY A 270 -22.26 -30.56 -3.70
N SER A 271 -21.96 -31.47 -4.64
CA SER A 271 -20.81 -32.37 -4.53
C SER A 271 -19.51 -31.59 -4.56
N ALA A 272 -18.64 -31.82 -3.59
CA ALA A 272 -17.37 -31.14 -3.47
C ALA A 272 -16.21 -32.11 -3.27
N ARG A 273 -15.03 -31.71 -3.74
CA ARG A 273 -13.79 -32.47 -3.54
C ARG A 273 -12.59 -31.53 -3.38
N GLU A 274 -11.66 -31.98 -2.60
CA GLU A 274 -10.31 -31.39 -2.57
C GLU A 274 -9.59 -31.71 -3.87
N ILE A 275 -8.93 -30.70 -4.43
CA ILE A 275 -8.15 -30.85 -5.67
C ILE A 275 -6.66 -30.64 -5.44
N TRP A 276 -6.29 -29.96 -4.34
CA TRP A 276 -4.93 -29.70 -3.97
C TRP A 276 -4.85 -29.21 -2.51
N HIS A 277 -3.75 -29.50 -1.84
CA HIS A 277 -3.40 -28.90 -0.54
C HIS A 277 -1.91 -28.51 -0.49
N SER A 278 -1.62 -27.51 0.32
CA SER A 278 -0.25 -27.05 0.57
C SER A 278 0.50 -28.00 1.50
N SER A 279 1.83 -27.87 1.53
CA SER A 279 2.66 -28.59 2.51
C SER A 279 2.39 -28.10 3.93
N ALA A 280 2.58 -28.98 4.92
CA ALA A 280 2.53 -28.62 6.33
C ALA A 280 3.88 -28.04 6.80
N SER A 281 4.44 -27.10 6.03
CA SER A 281 5.64 -26.33 6.38
C SER A 281 5.29 -24.83 6.45
N PRO A 282 6.11 -24.00 7.09
CA PRO A 282 5.90 -22.54 7.11
C PRO A 282 5.72 -21.93 5.72
N GLU A 283 6.48 -22.40 4.72
CA GLU A 283 6.38 -21.92 3.33
C GLU A 283 5.06 -22.34 2.66
N GLY A 284 4.48 -23.46 3.10
CA GLY A 284 3.17 -23.93 2.65
C GLY A 284 1.99 -23.20 3.30
N SER A 285 2.23 -22.19 4.13
CA SER A 285 1.16 -21.43 4.79
C SER A 285 0.31 -20.66 3.79
N TYR A 286 -0.95 -20.39 4.17
CA TYR A 286 -1.85 -19.56 3.38
C TYR A 286 -1.21 -18.20 3.08
N PRO A 287 -1.21 -17.74 1.79
CA PRO A 287 -0.49 -16.54 1.37
C PRO A 287 -1.28 -15.26 1.69
N TYR A 288 -1.28 -14.85 2.95
CA TYR A 288 -1.97 -13.63 3.39
C TYR A 288 -1.56 -12.39 2.59
N MET A 289 -0.31 -12.30 2.19
CA MET A 289 0.21 -11.19 1.38
C MET A 289 -0.50 -11.05 0.04
N ALA A 290 -0.77 -12.15 -0.66
CA ALA A 290 -1.45 -12.12 -1.96
C ALA A 290 -2.87 -11.54 -1.86
N ARG A 291 -3.53 -11.72 -0.72
CA ARG A 291 -4.83 -11.13 -0.41
C ARG A 291 -4.72 -9.62 -0.21
N ASP A 292 -3.73 -9.18 0.58
CA ASP A 292 -3.56 -7.79 0.98
C ASP A 292 -3.00 -6.90 -0.15
N THR A 293 -2.22 -7.47 -1.08
CA THR A 293 -1.66 -6.72 -2.23
C THR A 293 -2.64 -6.53 -3.39
N GLY A 294 -3.87 -7.04 -3.30
CA GLY A 294 -4.93 -6.82 -4.29
C GLY A 294 -4.96 -7.80 -5.46
N GLY A 295 -4.02 -8.76 -5.54
CA GLY A 295 -4.02 -9.83 -6.55
C GLY A 295 -5.06 -10.91 -6.28
N GLY A 296 -5.34 -11.18 -4.99
CA GLY A 296 -6.16 -12.30 -4.53
C GLY A 296 -5.39 -13.63 -4.53
N VAL A 297 -5.94 -14.64 -3.85
CA VAL A 297 -5.29 -15.94 -3.67
C VAL A 297 -5.60 -16.91 -4.80
N ILE A 298 -6.83 -16.89 -5.30
CA ILE A 298 -7.31 -17.83 -6.32
C ILE A 298 -8.19 -17.12 -7.36
N ARG A 299 -8.05 -17.49 -8.63
CA ARG A 299 -8.94 -17.05 -9.72
C ARG A 299 -9.13 -18.17 -10.74
N TRP A 300 -10.31 -18.23 -11.32
CA TRP A 300 -10.58 -19.15 -12.42
C TRP A 300 -10.04 -18.59 -13.75
N ALA A 301 -9.30 -19.44 -14.48
CA ALA A 301 -8.72 -19.11 -15.78
C ALA A 301 -9.27 -20.00 -16.89
N ALA A 302 -8.83 -19.78 -18.14
CA ALA A 302 -9.20 -20.62 -19.28
C ALA A 302 -8.71 -22.07 -19.13
N ASP A 303 -9.21 -22.94 -19.98
CA ASP A 303 -8.80 -24.33 -20.13
C ASP A 303 -8.89 -25.13 -18.81
N ASN A 304 -9.97 -24.87 -18.04
CA ASN A 304 -10.28 -25.53 -16.77
C ASN A 304 -9.13 -25.40 -15.72
N ARG A 305 -8.46 -24.26 -15.66
CA ARG A 305 -7.38 -23.99 -14.73
C ARG A 305 -7.77 -22.96 -13.67
N LEU A 306 -7.13 -23.08 -12.54
CA LEU A 306 -7.10 -22.09 -11.48
C LEU A 306 -5.71 -21.46 -11.43
N LEU A 307 -5.68 -20.13 -11.31
CA LEU A 307 -4.47 -19.43 -10.90
C LEU A 307 -4.46 -19.31 -9.39
N ILE A 308 -3.35 -19.63 -8.77
CA ILE A 308 -3.16 -19.53 -7.34
C ILE A 308 -1.89 -18.75 -7.03
N ALA A 309 -1.94 -17.91 -6.01
CA ALA A 309 -0.76 -17.31 -5.41
C ALA A 309 -0.25 -18.23 -4.30
N SER A 310 1.06 -18.46 -4.22
CA SER A 310 1.66 -19.30 -3.18
C SER A 310 3.10 -18.89 -2.93
N GLU A 311 3.58 -19.13 -1.71
CA GLU A 311 4.96 -18.86 -1.27
C GLU A 311 5.75 -20.14 -1.00
N GLN A 312 5.30 -21.27 -1.53
CA GLN A 312 5.86 -22.60 -1.23
C GLN A 312 7.35 -22.80 -1.60
N ASP A 313 7.91 -21.90 -2.39
CA ASP A 313 9.33 -21.86 -2.77
C ASP A 313 10.09 -20.69 -2.12
N GLY A 314 9.47 -20.00 -1.14
CA GLY A 314 10.09 -18.90 -0.40
C GLY A 314 9.83 -17.50 -1.01
N TRP A 315 9.14 -17.44 -2.15
CA TRP A 315 8.76 -16.20 -2.83
C TRP A 315 7.27 -16.20 -3.19
N GLN A 316 6.64 -15.05 -3.23
CA GLN A 316 5.25 -14.97 -3.68
C GLN A 316 5.17 -15.09 -5.20
N HIS A 317 4.75 -16.25 -5.65
CA HIS A 317 4.62 -16.60 -7.07
C HIS A 317 3.21 -16.97 -7.47
N LEU A 318 2.97 -16.98 -8.80
CA LEU A 318 1.74 -17.48 -9.39
C LEU A 318 1.95 -18.89 -9.94
N TYR A 319 0.96 -19.73 -9.72
CA TYR A 319 0.90 -21.11 -10.20
C TYR A 319 -0.40 -21.35 -10.96
N ALA A 320 -0.35 -22.23 -11.97
CA ALA A 320 -1.54 -22.74 -12.64
C ALA A 320 -1.83 -24.18 -12.15
N LEU A 321 -3.06 -24.41 -11.69
CA LEU A 321 -3.54 -25.69 -11.19
C LEU A 321 -4.74 -26.14 -12.05
N SER A 322 -4.79 -27.42 -12.45
CA SER A 322 -6.01 -27.97 -13.05
C SER A 322 -7.15 -27.99 -12.03
N ALA A 323 -8.34 -27.56 -12.41
CA ALA A 323 -9.53 -27.70 -11.57
C ALA A 323 -9.96 -29.18 -11.36
N ASP A 324 -9.32 -30.12 -12.06
CA ASP A 324 -9.47 -31.55 -11.84
C ASP A 324 -8.43 -32.12 -10.89
N GLY A 325 -7.50 -31.30 -10.40
CA GLY A 325 -6.45 -31.66 -9.45
C GLY A 325 -5.10 -31.92 -10.13
N GLY A 326 -4.09 -32.25 -9.32
CA GLY A 326 -2.74 -32.51 -9.75
C GLY A 326 -1.72 -31.53 -9.20
N ALA A 327 -0.49 -31.57 -9.68
CA ALA A 327 0.57 -30.67 -9.26
C ALA A 327 0.40 -29.27 -9.87
N PRO A 328 0.51 -28.19 -9.07
CA PRO A 328 0.51 -26.83 -9.61
C PRO A 328 1.78 -26.57 -10.43
N GLN A 329 1.62 -25.88 -11.54
CA GLN A 329 2.71 -25.45 -12.42
C GLN A 329 3.13 -24.03 -12.04
N LEU A 330 4.41 -23.83 -11.69
CA LEU A 330 4.96 -22.49 -11.45
C LEU A 330 4.99 -21.68 -12.75
N LEU A 331 4.42 -20.47 -12.72
CA LEU A 331 4.34 -19.55 -13.86
C LEU A 331 5.38 -18.43 -13.79
N THR A 332 5.75 -17.99 -12.59
CA THR A 332 6.58 -16.80 -12.37
C THR A 332 7.83 -17.11 -11.53
N PRO A 333 8.74 -17.95 -12.05
CA PRO A 333 9.94 -18.39 -11.31
C PRO A 333 10.96 -17.25 -11.14
N GLY A 334 11.78 -17.33 -10.09
CA GLY A 334 12.90 -16.44 -9.84
C GLY A 334 12.95 -15.96 -8.38
N ASP A 335 14.07 -15.33 -7.99
CA ASP A 335 14.20 -14.70 -6.68
C ASP A 335 13.52 -13.32 -6.70
N CYS A 336 12.19 -13.31 -6.79
CA CYS A 336 11.35 -12.12 -6.95
C CYS A 336 9.91 -12.39 -6.54
N GLU A 337 9.15 -11.35 -6.26
CA GLU A 337 7.76 -11.44 -5.80
C GLU A 337 6.79 -10.87 -6.85
N VAL A 338 5.62 -11.51 -6.96
CA VAL A 338 4.45 -10.99 -7.65
C VAL A 338 3.53 -10.35 -6.62
N GLU A 339 3.03 -9.14 -6.87
CA GLU A 339 2.08 -8.48 -5.95
C GLU A 339 0.68 -8.41 -6.55
N GLN A 340 0.50 -7.65 -7.60
CA GLN A 340 -0.81 -7.41 -8.23
C GLN A 340 -0.86 -8.10 -9.59
N TRP A 341 -1.98 -8.71 -9.90
CA TRP A 341 -2.13 -9.42 -11.14
C TRP A 341 -3.58 -9.40 -11.66
N SER A 342 -3.72 -9.49 -12.96
CA SER A 342 -5.00 -9.55 -13.66
C SER A 342 -4.93 -10.53 -14.84
N LEU A 343 -6.10 -10.93 -15.33
CA LEU A 343 -6.23 -11.81 -16.50
C LEU A 343 -6.69 -11.01 -17.72
N THR A 344 -6.14 -11.35 -18.88
CA THR A 344 -6.71 -10.91 -20.16
C THR A 344 -8.17 -11.37 -20.32
N PRO A 345 -8.99 -10.74 -21.16
CA PRO A 345 -10.41 -11.11 -21.34
C PRO A 345 -10.64 -12.58 -21.72
N ASP A 346 -9.74 -13.16 -22.52
CA ASP A 346 -9.77 -14.59 -22.89
C ASP A 346 -9.33 -15.54 -21.78
N LYS A 347 -8.90 -14.98 -20.62
CA LYS A 347 -8.41 -15.71 -19.43
C LYS A 347 -7.20 -16.62 -19.68
N LYS A 348 -6.40 -16.37 -20.74
CA LYS A 348 -5.23 -17.19 -21.11
C LYS A 348 -3.89 -16.57 -20.76
N THR A 349 -3.85 -15.27 -20.53
CA THR A 349 -2.62 -14.53 -20.17
C THR A 349 -2.81 -13.79 -18.86
N VAL A 350 -1.80 -13.85 -18.01
CA VAL A 350 -1.72 -13.09 -16.76
C VAL A 350 -0.84 -11.86 -17.00
N LEU A 351 -1.33 -10.69 -16.63
CA LEU A 351 -0.55 -9.48 -16.45
C LEU A 351 -0.27 -9.31 -14.96
N PHE A 352 0.95 -9.01 -14.59
CA PHE A 352 1.33 -8.86 -13.18
C PHE A 352 2.47 -7.86 -13.01
N ASN A 353 2.57 -7.25 -11.84
CA ASN A 353 3.77 -6.51 -11.45
C ASN A 353 4.69 -7.38 -10.61
N SER A 354 5.97 -7.15 -10.74
CA SER A 354 7.01 -7.90 -10.03
C SER A 354 8.30 -7.11 -9.94
N ASN A 355 9.12 -7.42 -8.93
CA ASN A 355 10.49 -6.94 -8.78
C ASN A 355 11.54 -7.85 -9.45
N CYS A 356 11.13 -8.75 -10.32
CA CYS A 356 12.04 -9.59 -11.11
C CYS A 356 13.03 -8.74 -11.89
N GLY A 357 14.34 -8.99 -11.67
CA GLY A 357 15.44 -8.29 -12.36
C GLY A 357 15.76 -6.90 -11.82
N ASP A 358 14.94 -6.31 -10.94
CA ASP A 358 15.20 -5.06 -10.22
C ASP A 358 14.48 -5.07 -8.87
N ILE A 359 15.17 -5.56 -7.84
CA ILE A 359 14.57 -5.91 -6.55
C ILE A 359 13.96 -4.70 -5.82
N ASP A 360 14.43 -3.49 -6.09
CA ASP A 360 13.99 -2.24 -5.45
C ASP A 360 13.01 -1.43 -6.31
N ARG A 361 12.45 -2.04 -7.36
CA ARG A 361 11.38 -1.48 -8.21
C ARG A 361 10.32 -2.52 -8.53
N ARG A 362 9.29 -2.10 -9.28
CA ARG A 362 8.23 -2.97 -9.80
C ARG A 362 8.03 -2.71 -11.28
N HIS A 363 7.87 -3.76 -12.05
CA HIS A 363 7.64 -3.68 -13.50
C HIS A 363 6.49 -4.58 -13.92
N ILE A 364 5.83 -4.24 -15.03
CA ILE A 364 4.75 -5.07 -15.56
C ILE A 364 5.31 -6.17 -16.44
N TRP A 365 4.85 -7.37 -16.16
CA TRP A 365 5.17 -8.60 -16.85
C TRP A 365 3.90 -9.28 -17.37
N ARG A 366 4.07 -10.22 -18.30
CA ARG A 366 3.01 -11.12 -18.74
C ARG A 366 3.51 -12.56 -18.79
N VAL A 367 2.60 -13.52 -18.59
CA VAL A 367 2.86 -14.94 -18.78
C VAL A 367 1.61 -15.66 -19.25
N GLY A 368 1.75 -16.58 -20.21
CA GLY A 368 0.67 -17.47 -20.64
C GLY A 368 0.47 -18.62 -19.67
N LEU A 369 -0.72 -19.20 -19.64
CA LEU A 369 -1.03 -20.37 -18.81
C LEU A 369 -0.31 -21.65 -19.30
N ASP A 370 0.10 -21.69 -20.55
CA ASP A 370 0.86 -22.81 -21.13
C ASP A 370 2.35 -22.54 -20.97
N LYS A 371 3.03 -23.25 -20.12
CA LYS A 371 4.51 -23.33 -19.92
C LYS A 371 5.37 -22.20 -20.54
N GLY A 372 4.85 -20.99 -20.65
CA GLY A 372 5.58 -19.82 -21.12
C GLY A 372 6.55 -19.31 -20.05
N GLN A 373 7.65 -18.67 -20.48
CA GLN A 373 8.47 -17.87 -19.58
C GLN A 373 7.85 -16.48 -19.42
N PRO A 374 7.87 -15.86 -18.24
CA PRO A 374 7.47 -14.48 -18.05
C PRO A 374 8.22 -13.55 -19.01
N GLN A 375 7.49 -12.61 -19.59
CA GLN A 375 8.04 -11.62 -20.51
C GLN A 375 7.77 -10.22 -19.95
N PRO A 376 8.78 -9.34 -19.90
CA PRO A 376 8.57 -7.96 -19.48
C PRO A 376 7.70 -7.22 -20.51
N VAL A 377 6.85 -6.33 -20.01
CA VAL A 377 5.96 -5.49 -20.83
C VAL A 377 6.38 -4.03 -20.79
N THR A 378 6.76 -3.53 -19.62
CA THR A 378 7.13 -2.11 -19.43
C THR A 378 8.63 -1.86 -19.50
N ILE A 379 9.48 -2.83 -19.19
CA ILE A 379 10.93 -2.69 -19.31
C ILE A 379 11.40 -3.08 -20.71
N THR A 380 12.24 -2.25 -21.30
CA THR A 380 13.04 -2.62 -22.47
C THR A 380 14.51 -2.74 -22.10
N LYS A 381 15.22 -3.65 -22.77
CA LYS A 381 16.68 -3.82 -22.57
C LYS A 381 17.40 -2.49 -22.84
N GLY A 382 18.07 -1.96 -21.81
CA GLY A 382 18.82 -0.70 -21.92
C GLY A 382 18.03 0.55 -21.52
N SER A 383 16.85 0.42 -20.89
CA SER A 383 16.17 1.55 -20.28
C SER A 383 17.07 2.23 -19.25
N THR A 384 17.32 3.54 -19.40
CA THR A 384 18.16 4.34 -18.51
C THR A 384 17.40 4.97 -17.36
N ASN A 385 16.08 4.88 -17.35
CA ASN A 385 15.21 5.43 -16.31
C ASN A 385 14.07 4.47 -16.03
N PRO A 386 14.34 3.36 -15.32
CA PRO A 386 13.31 2.39 -14.98
C PRO A 386 12.30 3.02 -14.02
N GLY A 387 11.01 2.87 -14.35
CA GLY A 387 9.89 3.32 -13.54
C GLY A 387 9.55 2.33 -12.42
N ILE A 388 8.45 2.64 -11.75
CA ILE A 388 7.73 1.75 -10.83
C ILE A 388 6.33 1.62 -11.39
N GLU A 389 5.91 0.41 -11.76
CA GLU A 389 4.64 0.17 -12.41
C GLU A 389 3.79 -0.84 -11.62
N TRP A 390 2.47 -0.58 -11.53
CA TRP A 390 1.55 -1.39 -10.74
C TRP A 390 0.13 -1.38 -11.31
N SER A 391 -0.77 -2.19 -10.73
CA SER A 391 -2.19 -2.31 -11.09
C SER A 391 -2.44 -2.51 -12.59
N PRO A 392 -1.81 -3.51 -13.26
CA PRO A 392 -2.07 -3.74 -14.67
C PRO A 392 -3.48 -4.26 -14.91
N VAL A 393 -4.20 -3.66 -15.86
CA VAL A 393 -5.51 -4.11 -16.32
C VAL A 393 -5.51 -4.27 -17.84
N SER A 394 -6.08 -5.38 -18.33
CA SER A 394 -6.26 -5.60 -19.77
C SER A 394 -7.57 -4.99 -20.24
N LEU A 395 -7.58 -4.37 -21.42
CA LEU A 395 -8.78 -3.86 -22.04
C LEU A 395 -9.54 -4.99 -22.76
N SER A 396 -10.76 -4.70 -23.20
CA SER A 396 -11.66 -5.67 -23.81
C SER A 396 -11.14 -6.30 -25.12
N ASP A 397 -10.22 -5.61 -25.83
CA ASP A 397 -9.58 -6.13 -27.05
C ASP A 397 -8.51 -7.22 -26.77
N GLY A 398 -8.13 -7.43 -25.51
CA GLY A 398 -7.11 -8.41 -25.10
C GLY A 398 -5.69 -8.11 -25.59
N LYS A 399 -5.44 -6.95 -26.17
CA LYS A 399 -4.15 -6.51 -26.73
C LYS A 399 -3.63 -5.22 -26.11
N THR A 400 -4.54 -4.38 -25.67
CA THR A 400 -4.24 -3.13 -25.00
C THR A 400 -4.32 -3.34 -23.48
N PHE A 401 -3.45 -2.69 -22.74
CA PHE A 401 -3.47 -2.68 -21.28
C PHE A 401 -3.30 -1.26 -20.74
N ALA A 402 -3.75 -1.04 -19.52
CA ALA A 402 -3.48 0.18 -18.78
C ALA A 402 -2.84 -0.20 -17.43
N TYR A 403 -2.10 0.73 -16.84
CA TYR A 403 -1.44 0.54 -15.57
C TYR A 403 -1.16 1.88 -14.90
N LEU A 404 -0.85 1.85 -13.62
CA LEU A 404 -0.35 3.00 -12.87
C LEU A 404 1.16 2.94 -12.82
N GLY A 405 1.83 4.08 -12.86
CA GLY A 405 3.28 4.11 -12.86
C GLY A 405 3.84 5.43 -12.36
N SER A 406 5.10 5.38 -11.90
CA SER A 406 5.87 6.51 -11.41
C SER A 406 7.36 6.34 -11.70
N GLY A 407 8.18 7.26 -11.23
CA GLY A 407 9.63 7.14 -11.29
C GLY A 407 10.30 7.99 -10.20
N PRO A 408 11.63 8.04 -10.16
CA PRO A 408 12.34 8.78 -9.13
C PRO A 408 12.09 10.30 -9.20
N ARG A 409 11.83 10.82 -10.38
CA ARG A 409 11.60 12.27 -10.62
C ARG A 409 10.24 12.56 -11.27
N HIS A 410 9.37 11.56 -11.30
CA HIS A 410 8.02 11.64 -11.87
C HIS A 410 7.02 11.06 -10.88
N HIS A 411 6.06 11.87 -10.46
CA HIS A 411 4.96 11.41 -9.62
C HIS A 411 4.09 10.35 -10.32
N SER A 412 3.20 9.72 -9.57
CA SER A 412 2.29 8.69 -10.07
C SER A 412 1.38 9.20 -11.19
N GLN A 413 1.22 8.40 -12.24
CA GLN A 413 0.39 8.69 -13.41
C GLN A 413 -0.26 7.43 -13.94
N THR A 414 -1.28 7.58 -14.79
CA THR A 414 -1.93 6.48 -15.48
C THR A 414 -1.33 6.34 -16.89
N PHE A 415 -1.06 5.11 -17.30
CA PHE A 415 -0.47 4.78 -18.60
C PHE A 415 -1.30 3.76 -19.33
N TRP A 416 -1.14 3.71 -20.65
CA TRP A 416 -1.65 2.65 -21.50
C TRP A 416 -0.60 2.24 -22.54
N GLY A 417 -0.67 1.00 -23.00
CA GLY A 417 0.22 0.47 -24.01
C GLY A 417 -0.36 -0.76 -24.68
N LYS A 418 0.39 -1.33 -25.61
CA LYS A 418 0.02 -2.58 -26.28
C LYS A 418 0.94 -3.71 -25.81
N LEU A 419 0.37 -4.89 -25.63
CA LEU A 419 1.11 -6.05 -25.15
C LEU A 419 2.19 -6.55 -26.12
N ASP A 420 2.04 -6.27 -27.40
CA ASP A 420 3.00 -6.62 -28.47
C ASP A 420 4.02 -5.51 -28.77
N GLU A 421 3.91 -4.35 -28.11
CA GLU A 421 4.83 -3.22 -28.24
C GLU A 421 5.48 -2.87 -26.88
N PRO A 422 6.29 -3.76 -26.29
CA PRO A 422 6.85 -3.55 -24.95
C PRO A 422 7.71 -2.28 -24.86
N GLY A 423 7.56 -1.57 -23.73
CA GLY A 423 8.29 -0.31 -23.48
C GLY A 423 7.78 0.91 -24.23
N ASN A 424 6.69 0.80 -25.00
CA ASN A 424 6.10 1.90 -25.76
C ASN A 424 4.76 2.36 -25.15
N ALA A 425 4.75 2.59 -23.85
CA ALA A 425 3.58 3.10 -23.13
C ALA A 425 3.43 4.62 -23.26
N LYS A 426 2.20 5.10 -23.18
CA LYS A 426 1.83 6.50 -23.25
C LYS A 426 1.06 6.90 -22.00
N ILE A 427 1.19 8.14 -21.58
CA ILE A 427 0.40 8.72 -20.50
C ILE A 427 -1.07 8.76 -20.95
N LEU A 428 -1.94 8.35 -20.03
CA LEU A 428 -3.37 8.38 -20.17
C LEU A 428 -3.89 9.59 -19.40
N GLY A 429 -3.93 10.73 -20.06
CA GLY A 429 -4.26 12.00 -19.42
C GLY A 429 -4.17 13.18 -20.39
N PRO A 430 -4.47 14.39 -19.92
CA PRO A 430 -4.20 15.62 -20.67
C PRO A 430 -2.70 15.76 -20.99
N ASP A 431 -2.38 16.36 -22.12
CA ASP A 431 -0.98 16.62 -22.52
C ASP A 431 -0.19 17.41 -21.46
N SER A 432 -0.87 18.23 -20.66
CA SER A 432 -0.28 18.96 -19.54
C SER A 432 0.30 18.06 -18.44
N TRP A 433 -0.15 16.80 -18.35
CA TRP A 433 0.39 15.83 -17.39
C TRP A 433 1.71 15.20 -17.83
N SER A 434 2.05 15.30 -19.10
CA SER A 434 3.35 14.85 -19.62
C SER A 434 4.53 15.71 -19.09
N TYR A 435 4.25 16.90 -18.58
CA TYR A 435 5.23 17.80 -18.01
C TYR A 435 5.05 17.93 -16.48
N ASN A 436 6.06 17.51 -15.74
CA ASN A 436 6.14 17.77 -14.30
C ASN A 436 7.11 18.94 -14.06
N PRO A 437 6.63 20.13 -13.66
CA PRO A 437 7.48 21.29 -13.42
C PRO A 437 8.48 21.10 -12.26
N LEU A 438 8.26 20.08 -11.42
CA LEU A 438 9.13 19.73 -10.30
C LEU A 438 10.30 18.84 -10.70
N THR A 439 10.28 18.23 -11.89
CA THR A 439 11.28 17.22 -12.31
C THR A 439 12.73 17.69 -12.09
N ASP A 440 13.03 18.98 -12.37
CA ASP A 440 14.38 19.53 -12.22
C ASP A 440 14.76 19.85 -10.76
N ALA A 441 13.79 19.95 -9.88
CA ALA A 441 13.99 20.20 -8.45
C ALA A 441 14.16 18.91 -7.63
N LEU A 442 13.65 17.77 -8.13
CA LEU A 442 13.72 16.49 -7.45
C LEU A 442 15.11 15.85 -7.57
N VAL A 443 15.54 15.16 -6.52
CA VAL A 443 16.75 14.33 -6.54
C VAL A 443 16.41 12.91 -6.96
N THR A 444 17.37 12.17 -7.48
CA THR A 444 17.23 10.74 -7.73
C THR A 444 17.84 10.01 -6.55
N PRO A 445 17.05 9.26 -5.76
CA PRO A 445 17.57 8.53 -4.61
C PRO A 445 18.57 7.46 -5.06
N GLN A 446 19.63 7.29 -4.28
CA GLN A 446 20.67 6.29 -4.53
C GLN A 446 20.31 5.01 -3.79
N GLN A 447 20.37 3.87 -4.45
CA GLN A 447 20.34 2.59 -3.77
C GLN A 447 21.59 2.46 -2.88
N VAL A 448 21.39 2.11 -1.62
CA VAL A 448 22.46 1.77 -0.69
C VAL A 448 22.17 0.41 -0.05
N ILE A 449 23.20 -0.38 0.15
CA ILE A 449 23.11 -1.67 0.81
C ILE A 449 24.13 -1.67 1.95
N PHE A 450 23.69 -2.01 3.15
CA PHE A 450 24.52 -2.10 4.33
C PHE A 450 24.14 -3.34 5.16
N LYS A 451 24.97 -3.71 6.14
CA LYS A 451 24.74 -4.91 6.96
C LYS A 451 24.27 -4.52 8.35
N ALA A 452 23.23 -5.18 8.81
CA ALA A 452 22.86 -5.21 10.21
C ALA A 452 23.92 -5.93 11.06
N ALA A 453 23.85 -5.80 12.39
CA ALA A 453 24.83 -6.38 13.30
C ALA A 453 24.90 -7.92 13.23
N ASP A 454 23.84 -8.57 12.81
CA ASP A 454 23.76 -10.03 12.58
C ASP A 454 24.11 -10.46 11.16
N GLY A 455 24.59 -9.52 10.32
CA GLY A 455 25.08 -9.79 8.97
C GLY A 455 24.00 -9.73 7.88
N LEU A 456 22.72 -9.51 8.23
CA LEU A 456 21.64 -9.38 7.26
C LEU A 456 21.88 -8.15 6.37
N GLU A 457 21.72 -8.30 5.05
CA GLU A 457 21.79 -7.19 4.10
C GLU A 457 20.50 -6.41 4.11
N ILE A 458 20.64 -5.09 4.28
CA ILE A 458 19.54 -4.14 4.38
C ILE A 458 19.65 -3.15 3.22
N HIS A 459 18.58 -3.04 2.45
CA HIS A 459 18.47 -2.08 1.36
C HIS A 459 17.92 -0.75 1.85
N GLY A 460 18.34 0.33 1.24
CA GLY A 460 17.83 1.66 1.52
C GLY A 460 17.93 2.59 0.31
N GLN A 461 17.20 3.68 0.40
CA GLN A 461 17.18 4.76 -0.57
C GLN A 461 17.76 6.00 0.09
N LEU A 462 18.88 6.49 -0.44
CA LEU A 462 19.57 7.65 0.09
C LEU A 462 19.26 8.87 -0.77
N PHE A 463 18.54 9.82 -0.21
CA PHE A 463 18.27 11.14 -0.78
C PHE A 463 19.35 12.11 -0.31
N LEU A 464 20.09 12.69 -1.24
CA LEU A 464 21.11 13.68 -0.93
C LEU A 464 20.75 15.04 -1.54
N PRO A 465 21.02 16.15 -0.84
CA PRO A 465 20.88 17.48 -1.45
C PRO A 465 21.65 17.57 -2.76
N ALA A 466 21.09 18.19 -3.79
CA ALA A 466 21.71 18.29 -5.12
C ALA A 466 23.12 18.91 -5.10
N ASN A 467 23.41 19.79 -4.12
CA ASN A 467 24.72 20.46 -3.96
C ASN A 467 25.60 19.78 -2.91
N ALA A 468 25.28 18.54 -2.50
CA ALA A 468 26.03 17.83 -1.46
C ALA A 468 27.50 17.66 -1.86
N LYS A 469 28.41 18.10 -0.99
CA LYS A 469 29.85 17.91 -1.14
C LYS A 469 30.38 17.01 -0.04
N ALA A 470 31.40 16.24 -0.37
CA ALA A 470 32.13 15.49 0.65
C ALA A 470 32.68 16.47 1.71
N GLY A 471 32.38 16.20 3.01
CA GLY A 471 32.84 17.03 4.11
C GLY A 471 31.86 18.14 4.59
N ASP A 472 30.70 18.30 3.95
CA ASP A 472 29.70 19.33 4.34
C ASP A 472 29.12 19.16 5.74
N LYS A 473 29.26 17.98 6.38
CA LYS A 473 28.76 17.69 7.74
C LYS A 473 27.28 18.02 7.93
N LYS A 474 26.43 17.47 7.03
CA LYS A 474 24.99 17.68 7.02
C LYS A 474 24.28 16.96 8.18
N PRO A 475 23.14 17.47 8.68
CA PRO A 475 22.24 16.68 9.48
C PRO A 475 21.64 15.55 8.61
N ALA A 476 21.31 14.44 9.24
CA ALA A 476 20.78 13.28 8.54
C ALA A 476 19.53 12.73 9.22
N LEU A 477 18.69 12.05 8.46
CA LEU A 477 17.45 11.46 8.92
C LEU A 477 17.34 10.02 8.43
N VAL A 478 16.85 9.13 9.29
CA VAL A 478 16.39 7.79 8.89
C VAL A 478 14.87 7.81 8.84
N PHE A 479 14.32 7.46 7.68
CA PHE A 479 12.89 7.23 7.51
C PHE A 479 12.58 5.74 7.58
N MET A 480 11.56 5.37 8.37
CA MET A 480 11.06 4.02 8.51
C MET A 480 9.59 3.96 8.07
N HIS A 481 9.28 3.05 7.14
CA HIS A 481 7.89 2.81 6.73
C HIS A 481 7.08 2.09 7.82
N GLY A 482 5.76 2.16 7.72
CA GLY A 482 4.83 1.37 8.51
C GLY A 482 4.56 -0.02 7.92
N GLY A 483 3.60 -0.69 8.46
CA GLY A 483 3.15 -1.99 8.01
C GLY A 483 3.37 -3.13 9.01
N PRO A 484 4.46 -3.89 9.08
CA PRO A 484 5.77 -3.70 8.42
C PRO A 484 5.88 -4.24 7.00
N MET A 485 4.92 -5.03 6.51
CA MET A 485 4.97 -5.69 5.20
C MET A 485 4.83 -4.68 4.04
N ARG A 486 5.86 -3.85 3.88
CA ARG A 486 6.00 -2.85 2.82
C ARG A 486 7.45 -2.86 2.32
N GLN A 487 7.67 -2.27 1.14
CA GLN A 487 9.00 -1.98 0.61
C GLN A 487 9.00 -0.57 0.04
N MET A 488 9.91 0.28 0.48
CA MET A 488 10.14 1.58 -0.15
C MET A 488 10.94 1.37 -1.44
N LEU A 489 10.52 2.04 -2.51
CA LEU A 489 11.00 1.82 -3.85
C LEU A 489 11.87 2.99 -4.33
N LEU A 490 12.74 2.78 -5.30
CA LEU A 490 13.61 3.81 -5.88
C LEU A 490 12.83 4.78 -6.78
N GLY A 491 11.79 5.39 -6.23
CA GLY A 491 10.89 6.33 -6.86
C GLY A 491 9.61 6.53 -6.05
N TRP A 492 8.67 7.32 -6.56
CA TRP A 492 7.38 7.57 -5.92
C TRP A 492 6.62 6.27 -5.74
N HIS A 493 6.14 6.04 -4.50
CA HIS A 493 5.53 4.79 -4.10
C HIS A 493 4.10 4.64 -4.64
N TYR A 494 3.64 3.41 -4.82
CA TYR A 494 2.30 3.07 -5.31
C TYR A 494 1.18 3.15 -4.25
N MET A 495 1.50 3.40 -3.00
CA MET A 495 0.53 3.70 -1.94
C MET A 495 0.56 5.19 -1.62
N TYR A 496 -0.60 5.82 -1.48
CA TYR A 496 -0.74 7.25 -1.21
C TYR A 496 0.08 7.73 -0.01
N TYR A 497 0.00 7.02 1.11
CA TYR A 497 0.78 7.31 2.32
C TYR A 497 2.28 7.44 2.02
N TYR A 498 2.85 6.48 1.30
CA TYR A 498 4.29 6.45 1.02
C TYR A 498 4.70 7.29 -0.19
N ALA A 499 3.77 7.62 -1.09
CA ALA A 499 3.97 8.68 -2.07
C ALA A 499 4.15 10.03 -1.37
N ASN A 500 3.33 10.34 -0.36
CA ASN A 500 3.48 11.51 0.48
C ASN A 500 4.78 11.47 1.30
N SER A 501 5.16 10.31 1.85
CA SER A 501 6.44 10.13 2.54
C SER A 501 7.65 10.33 1.60
N TYR A 502 7.55 9.89 0.36
CA TYR A 502 8.57 10.14 -0.66
C TYR A 502 8.70 11.65 -0.94
N ALA A 503 7.58 12.36 -1.11
CA ALA A 503 7.55 13.82 -1.27
C ALA A 503 8.20 14.52 -0.06
N MET A 504 7.94 14.05 1.16
CA MET A 504 8.56 14.60 2.37
C MET A 504 10.06 14.33 2.41
N ASN A 505 10.54 13.14 2.01
CA ASN A 505 11.98 12.85 1.92
C ASN A 505 12.68 13.75 0.87
N GLU A 506 12.04 13.99 -0.28
CA GLU A 506 12.50 14.96 -1.28
C GLU A 506 12.56 16.38 -0.71
N TYR A 507 11.51 16.80 0.02
CA TYR A 507 11.48 18.10 0.67
C TYR A 507 12.62 18.27 1.68
N LEU A 508 12.82 17.30 2.56
CA LEU A 508 13.89 17.31 3.55
C LEU A 508 15.28 17.33 2.89
N ALA A 509 15.47 16.58 1.79
CA ALA A 509 16.69 16.64 1.01
C ALA A 509 16.91 18.03 0.42
N SER A 510 15.88 18.68 -0.14
CA SER A 510 15.95 20.06 -0.63
C SER A 510 16.30 21.07 0.46
N ARG A 511 15.94 20.75 1.71
CA ARG A 511 16.27 21.54 2.92
C ARG A 511 17.66 21.27 3.46
N GLY A 512 18.45 20.39 2.83
CA GLY A 512 19.84 20.13 3.18
C GLY A 512 20.09 18.93 4.10
N TYR A 513 19.11 18.07 4.33
CA TYR A 513 19.26 16.81 5.05
C TYR A 513 19.75 15.69 4.11
N ALA A 514 20.61 14.80 4.61
CA ALA A 514 20.78 13.49 4.01
C ALA A 514 19.66 12.56 4.58
N VAL A 515 18.78 12.03 3.74
CA VAL A 515 17.67 11.19 4.19
C VAL A 515 17.87 9.77 3.70
N LEU A 516 17.88 8.81 4.63
CA LEU A 516 17.97 7.38 4.34
C LEU A 516 16.62 6.71 4.65
N SER A 517 15.90 6.32 3.62
CA SER A 517 14.69 5.48 3.72
C SER A 517 15.12 4.02 3.74
N VAL A 518 14.73 3.26 4.78
CA VAL A 518 15.25 1.92 5.07
C VAL A 518 14.19 0.86 4.83
N ASN A 519 14.55 -0.17 4.08
CA ASN A 519 13.79 -1.43 3.96
C ASN A 519 14.32 -2.41 5.01
N TYR A 520 13.79 -2.33 6.23
CA TYR A 520 14.17 -3.19 7.34
C TYR A 520 13.51 -4.58 7.20
N ARG A 521 14.10 -5.60 7.86
CA ARG A 521 13.49 -6.94 7.92
C ARG A 521 12.03 -6.86 8.37
N SER A 522 11.22 -7.83 8.03
CA SER A 522 9.75 -7.85 8.11
C SER A 522 9.04 -7.12 6.96
N GLY A 523 9.78 -6.40 6.10
CA GLY A 523 9.28 -5.86 4.84
C GLY A 523 9.12 -6.92 3.74
N ILE A 524 8.54 -6.53 2.61
CA ILE A 524 8.33 -7.36 1.42
C ILE A 524 9.39 -7.07 0.35
N GLY A 525 9.41 -7.88 -0.71
CA GLY A 525 10.27 -7.71 -1.88
C GLY A 525 11.58 -8.50 -1.80
N TYR A 526 11.93 -9.04 -0.65
CA TYR A 526 13.17 -9.76 -0.41
C TYR A 526 12.94 -11.24 -0.02
N GLY A 527 11.76 -11.76 -0.30
CA GLY A 527 11.36 -13.12 -0.02
C GLY A 527 10.82 -13.34 1.39
N ARG A 528 10.20 -14.52 1.59
CA ARG A 528 9.52 -14.89 2.84
C ARG A 528 10.46 -14.87 4.05
N ALA A 529 11.71 -15.37 3.89
CA ALA A 529 12.65 -15.41 5.00
C ALA A 529 13.02 -14.02 5.56
N PHE A 530 13.06 -13.01 4.73
CA PHE A 530 13.25 -11.61 5.15
C PHE A 530 12.00 -11.06 5.83
N ARG A 531 10.82 -11.31 5.24
CA ARG A 531 9.54 -10.86 5.79
C ARG A 531 9.19 -11.53 7.11
N GLU A 532 9.43 -12.82 7.23
CA GLU A 532 9.13 -13.64 8.42
C GLU A 532 10.35 -13.76 9.35
N ALA A 533 11.23 -12.76 9.35
CA ALA A 533 12.43 -12.79 10.18
C ALA A 533 12.12 -13.09 11.66
N PRO A 534 12.87 -13.98 12.30
CA PRO A 534 12.61 -14.37 13.70
C PRO A 534 12.65 -13.18 14.66
N GLY A 535 11.74 -13.17 15.62
CA GLY A 535 11.70 -12.17 16.69
C GLY A 535 11.23 -10.79 16.27
N ARG A 536 10.48 -10.66 15.19
CA ARG A 536 9.88 -9.40 14.73
C ARG A 536 8.76 -8.90 15.65
N ALA A 537 8.44 -7.61 15.54
CA ALA A 537 7.36 -6.94 16.30
C ALA A 537 7.44 -7.20 17.81
N GLY A 538 6.32 -7.46 18.44
CA GLY A 538 6.19 -7.81 19.85
C GLY A 538 6.89 -9.11 20.28
N ARG A 539 7.67 -9.75 19.42
CA ARG A 539 8.42 -10.98 19.71
C ARG A 539 9.93 -10.77 19.83
N GLY A 540 10.38 -9.54 20.08
CA GLY A 540 11.78 -9.21 20.25
C GLY A 540 12.25 -7.98 19.50
N ALA A 541 11.40 -7.44 18.60
CA ALA A 541 11.68 -6.23 17.81
C ALA A 541 13.03 -6.31 17.07
N THR A 542 13.30 -7.43 16.39
CA THR A 542 14.63 -7.67 15.76
C THR A 542 14.93 -6.73 14.61
N GLU A 543 13.92 -6.16 13.95
CA GLU A 543 14.03 -5.11 12.94
C GLU A 543 14.65 -3.81 13.47
N TYR A 544 14.60 -3.59 14.79
CA TYR A 544 15.29 -2.48 15.42
C TYR A 544 16.81 -2.52 15.22
N LYS A 545 17.42 -3.71 15.07
CA LYS A 545 18.83 -3.86 14.74
C LYS A 545 19.19 -3.20 13.40
N ASP A 546 18.27 -3.24 12.45
CA ASP A 546 18.44 -2.65 11.11
C ASP A 546 18.43 -1.12 11.17
N ILE A 547 17.60 -0.56 12.08
CA ILE A 547 17.52 0.89 12.30
C ILE A 547 18.80 1.40 12.98
N VAL A 548 19.31 0.68 13.96
CA VAL A 548 20.62 1.00 14.56
C VAL A 548 21.73 0.95 13.50
N ALA A 549 21.72 -0.05 12.63
CA ALA A 549 22.70 -0.15 11.54
C ALA A 549 22.57 1.01 10.55
N ALA A 550 21.35 1.44 10.20
CA ALA A 550 21.10 2.62 9.37
C ALA A 550 21.63 3.91 9.99
N GLY A 551 21.41 4.11 11.30
CA GLY A 551 21.97 5.23 12.04
C GLY A 551 23.51 5.23 12.02
N ARG A 552 24.13 4.08 12.24
CA ARG A 552 25.58 3.91 12.17
C ARG A 552 26.14 4.10 10.77
N TYR A 553 25.41 3.62 9.74
CA TYR A 553 25.77 3.86 8.33
C TYR A 553 25.84 5.37 8.04
N LEU A 554 24.82 6.14 8.45
CA LEU A 554 24.83 7.60 8.30
C LEU A 554 25.95 8.28 9.09
N GLN A 555 26.19 7.89 10.34
CA GLN A 555 27.29 8.42 11.19
C GLN A 555 28.67 8.15 10.57
N GLY A 556 28.83 7.06 9.84
CA GLY A 556 30.09 6.70 9.16
C GLY A 556 30.37 7.49 7.87
N ARG A 557 29.40 8.26 7.36
CA ARG A 557 29.55 9.02 6.13
C ARG A 557 30.38 10.30 6.34
N ALA A 558 31.24 10.63 5.40
CA ALA A 558 32.09 11.82 5.46
C ALA A 558 31.28 13.14 5.35
N ASP A 559 30.11 13.09 4.68
CA ASP A 559 29.23 14.22 4.42
C ASP A 559 28.10 14.41 5.47
N VAL A 560 28.08 13.58 6.53
CA VAL A 560 27.11 13.63 7.62
C VAL A 560 27.77 14.05 8.93
N ASP A 561 27.09 14.84 9.74
CA ASP A 561 27.45 15.11 11.13
C ASP A 561 26.93 13.98 12.02
N PRO A 562 27.80 13.16 12.62
CA PRO A 562 27.40 11.99 13.39
C PRO A 562 26.59 12.35 14.65
N SER A 563 26.60 13.60 15.12
CA SER A 563 25.83 14.07 16.27
C SER A 563 24.44 14.59 15.91
N ARG A 564 24.11 14.68 14.62
CA ARG A 564 22.87 15.26 14.10
C ARG A 564 22.08 14.27 13.24
N VAL A 565 21.89 13.05 13.74
CA VAL A 565 21.07 12.02 13.10
C VAL A 565 19.71 11.96 13.81
N GLY A 566 18.62 12.11 13.04
CA GLY A 566 17.24 12.00 13.54
C GLY A 566 16.51 10.82 12.95
N LEU A 567 15.31 10.55 13.49
CA LEU A 567 14.41 9.48 13.07
C LEU A 567 13.03 10.04 12.71
N TRP A 568 12.38 9.48 11.69
CA TRP A 568 10.94 9.71 11.49
C TRP A 568 10.27 8.53 10.80
N GLY A 569 8.99 8.37 11.08
CA GLY A 569 8.17 7.34 10.46
C GLY A 569 6.78 7.27 11.07
N GLY A 570 5.88 6.52 10.43
CA GLY A 570 4.51 6.37 10.89
C GLY A 570 4.15 4.90 11.17
N SER A 571 3.16 4.69 12.07
CA SER A 571 2.67 3.36 12.41
C SER A 571 3.79 2.48 12.98
N TYR A 572 4.10 1.38 12.34
CA TYR A 572 5.27 0.58 12.66
C TYR A 572 6.60 1.37 12.59
N GLY A 573 6.70 2.34 11.65
CA GLY A 573 7.84 3.27 11.58
C GLY A 573 7.88 4.23 12.77
N GLY A 574 6.73 4.63 13.31
CA GLY A 574 6.60 5.37 14.57
C GLY A 574 7.07 4.55 15.76
N PHE A 575 6.66 3.26 15.84
CA PHE A 575 7.19 2.31 16.81
C PHE A 575 8.73 2.24 16.77
N LEU A 576 9.32 2.11 15.58
CA LEU A 576 10.78 2.06 15.43
C LEU A 576 11.45 3.41 15.77
N THR A 577 10.78 4.54 15.50
CA THR A 577 11.22 5.87 15.92
C THR A 577 11.27 5.95 17.45
N ALA A 578 10.18 5.59 18.13
CA ALA A 578 10.12 5.58 19.59
C ALA A 578 11.16 4.62 20.20
N MET A 579 11.36 3.42 19.61
CA MET A 579 12.41 2.48 20.03
C MET A 579 13.80 3.09 19.91
N GLY A 580 14.09 3.79 18.81
CA GLY A 580 15.38 4.44 18.59
C GLY A 580 15.66 5.53 19.61
N LEU A 581 14.68 6.38 19.88
CA LEU A 581 14.82 7.45 20.87
C LEU A 581 14.92 6.92 22.30
N ALA A 582 14.16 5.86 22.62
CA ALA A 582 14.17 5.24 23.92
C ALA A 582 15.50 4.55 24.23
N ARG A 583 16.03 3.76 23.31
CA ARG A 583 17.17 2.88 23.52
C ARG A 583 18.51 3.46 23.11
N ASN A 584 18.52 4.35 22.10
CA ASN A 584 19.74 4.92 21.52
C ASN A 584 19.65 6.44 21.30
N SER A 585 19.30 7.20 22.33
CA SER A 585 19.43 8.66 22.33
C SER A 585 20.88 9.16 22.12
N ASP A 586 21.88 8.27 22.20
CA ASP A 586 23.28 8.52 21.86
C ASP A 586 23.54 8.53 20.34
N ILE A 587 22.72 7.81 19.58
CA ILE A 587 22.78 7.78 18.10
C ILE A 587 21.80 8.80 17.51
N PHE A 588 20.57 8.83 18.05
CA PHE A 588 19.45 9.57 17.48
C PHE A 588 19.13 10.80 18.31
N ALA A 589 19.43 11.96 17.75
CA ALA A 589 19.39 13.24 18.47
C ALA A 589 17.98 13.86 18.55
N ALA A 590 17.04 13.47 17.69
CA ALA A 590 15.65 13.92 17.68
C ALA A 590 14.78 12.93 16.87
N GLY A 591 13.46 12.93 17.10
CA GLY A 591 12.57 12.09 16.30
C GLY A 591 11.16 12.63 16.12
N VAL A 592 10.51 12.24 15.04
CA VAL A 592 9.11 12.53 14.76
C VAL A 592 8.36 11.21 14.58
N ASP A 593 7.39 11.00 15.41
CA ASP A 593 6.59 9.79 15.55
C ASP A 593 5.16 10.08 15.09
N PHE A 594 4.81 9.54 13.93
CA PHE A 594 3.43 9.54 13.46
C PHE A 594 2.73 8.29 13.96
N HIS A 595 1.75 8.43 14.85
CA HIS A 595 0.82 7.37 15.30
C HIS A 595 1.50 5.99 15.50
N GLY A 596 2.63 5.96 16.21
CA GLY A 596 3.40 4.74 16.46
C GLY A 596 2.79 3.84 17.54
N VAL A 597 3.06 2.53 17.44
CA VAL A 597 2.77 1.58 18.52
C VAL A 597 3.82 1.75 19.63
N HIS A 598 3.38 1.91 20.86
CA HIS A 598 4.28 2.18 22.00
C HIS A 598 4.29 1.07 23.06
N ASP A 599 3.20 0.28 23.13
CA ASP A 599 3.09 -0.89 24.00
C ASP A 599 2.24 -1.97 23.29
N TRP A 600 2.87 -2.97 22.71
CA TRP A 600 2.22 -4.01 21.92
C TRP A 600 1.02 -4.67 22.62
N PRO A 601 1.07 -5.06 23.91
CA PRO A 601 -0.06 -5.69 24.57
C PRO A 601 -1.30 -4.80 24.72
N THR A 602 -1.15 -3.48 24.65
CA THR A 602 -2.24 -2.52 24.80
C THR A 602 -2.73 -1.95 23.48
N ASP A 603 -2.09 -2.34 22.39
CA ASP A 603 -2.54 -2.03 21.04
C ASP A 603 -3.60 -3.04 20.59
N ASN A 604 -3.97 -2.96 19.34
CA ASN A 604 -4.98 -3.80 18.66
C ASN A 604 -4.58 -5.30 18.61
N TRP A 605 -4.07 -5.81 19.71
CA TRP A 605 -3.87 -7.25 19.92
C TRP A 605 -5.21 -7.90 20.30
N ASP A 606 -6.13 -7.96 19.35
CA ASP A 606 -7.44 -8.60 19.52
C ASP A 606 -7.36 -10.13 19.75
N GLY A 607 -6.14 -10.64 19.99
CA GLY A 607 -5.88 -12.04 20.29
C GLY A 607 -6.49 -12.46 21.62
N LYS A 608 -7.60 -13.17 21.58
CA LYS A 608 -8.30 -13.64 22.77
C LYS A 608 -7.55 -14.72 23.55
N ASN A 609 -6.45 -15.26 23.03
CA ASN A 609 -5.71 -16.37 23.64
C ASN A 609 -4.19 -16.15 23.57
N ILE A 610 -3.72 -14.96 23.99
CA ILE A 610 -2.27 -14.69 24.01
C ILE A 610 -1.67 -15.26 25.29
N PRO A 611 -0.72 -16.20 25.20
CA PRO A 611 -0.02 -16.70 26.37
C PRO A 611 0.67 -15.59 27.18
N PRO A 612 0.65 -15.66 28.52
CA PRO A 612 1.27 -14.64 29.38
C PRO A 612 2.74 -14.37 29.04
N GLU A 613 3.49 -15.38 28.62
CA GLU A 613 4.90 -15.26 28.23
C GLU A 613 5.06 -14.44 26.93
N LEU A 614 4.15 -14.57 25.97
CA LEU A 614 4.15 -13.75 24.75
C LEU A 614 3.72 -12.30 25.07
N THR A 615 2.73 -12.11 25.94
CA THR A 615 2.33 -10.78 26.41
C THR A 615 3.50 -10.06 27.10
N LYS A 616 4.24 -10.77 27.94
CA LYS A 616 5.44 -10.23 28.59
C LYS A 616 6.52 -9.87 27.56
N LEU A 617 6.82 -10.79 26.64
CA LEU A 617 7.81 -10.55 25.60
C LEU A 617 7.43 -9.35 24.72
N ALA A 618 6.14 -9.22 24.39
CA ALA A 618 5.62 -8.10 23.62
C ALA A 618 5.81 -6.77 24.34
N HIS A 619 5.49 -6.72 25.63
CA HIS A 619 5.75 -5.55 26.45
C HIS A 619 7.26 -5.22 26.48
N GLU A 620 8.13 -6.20 26.74
CA GLU A 620 9.59 -6.05 26.73
C GLU A 620 10.14 -5.58 25.36
N SER A 621 9.42 -5.86 24.28
CA SER A 621 9.72 -5.45 22.91
C SER A 621 9.22 -4.05 22.57
N SER A 622 8.58 -3.36 23.52
CA SER A 622 7.91 -2.08 23.31
C SER A 622 8.75 -0.89 23.83
N PRO A 623 8.66 0.30 23.21
CA PRO A 623 9.42 1.49 23.64
C PRO A 623 9.10 1.95 25.06
N VAL A 624 7.89 1.75 25.57
CA VAL A 624 7.49 2.14 26.94
C VAL A 624 8.38 1.52 28.03
N THR A 625 9.00 0.37 27.77
CA THR A 625 9.90 -0.29 28.72
C THR A 625 11.28 0.33 28.82
N SER A 626 11.60 1.27 27.92
CA SER A 626 12.92 1.91 27.84
C SER A 626 12.85 3.42 28.00
N VAL A 627 11.73 3.98 28.52
CA VAL A 627 11.56 5.43 28.74
C VAL A 627 12.58 6.02 29.71
N GLU A 628 13.19 5.19 30.58
CA GLU A 628 14.21 5.60 31.54
C GLU A 628 15.49 6.12 30.86
N THR A 629 15.80 5.63 29.67
CA THR A 629 17.00 6.00 28.90
C THR A 629 16.73 7.04 27.81
N TRP A 630 15.46 7.43 27.64
CA TRP A 630 15.04 8.41 26.64
C TRP A 630 15.48 9.84 27.01
N LYS A 631 16.24 10.50 26.12
CA LYS A 631 16.75 11.87 26.31
C LYS A 631 16.44 12.80 25.14
N SER A 632 16.26 12.24 23.95
CA SER A 632 16.10 13.01 22.72
C SER A 632 14.72 13.64 22.62
N PRO A 633 14.59 14.88 22.13
CA PRO A 633 13.30 15.51 21.88
C PRO A 633 12.48 14.71 20.85
N VAL A 634 11.15 14.76 20.99
CA VAL A 634 10.21 14.04 20.12
C VAL A 634 8.99 14.90 19.81
N LEU A 635 8.55 14.83 18.55
CA LEU A 635 7.25 15.33 18.09
C LEU A 635 6.33 14.12 17.82
N PHE A 636 5.16 14.09 18.47
CA PHE A 636 4.09 13.14 18.20
C PHE A 636 3.03 13.76 17.29
N ILE A 637 2.63 13.03 16.25
CA ILE A 637 1.57 13.44 15.32
C ILE A 637 0.57 12.30 15.20
N HIS A 638 -0.73 12.54 15.53
CA HIS A 638 -1.72 11.46 15.59
C HIS A 638 -3.14 11.99 15.36
N GLY A 639 -3.96 11.22 14.62
CA GLY A 639 -5.41 11.40 14.55
C GLY A 639 -6.10 10.68 15.73
N ASP A 640 -7.08 11.28 16.37
CA ASP A 640 -7.64 10.66 17.59
C ASP A 640 -8.72 9.61 17.33
N ASP A 641 -9.24 9.50 16.08
CA ASP A 641 -10.07 8.36 15.63
C ASP A 641 -9.25 7.29 14.89
N ASP A 642 -7.96 7.19 15.20
CA ASP A 642 -7.10 6.15 14.65
C ASP A 642 -7.59 4.76 15.09
N ARG A 643 -7.82 3.88 14.09
CA ARG A 643 -8.41 2.55 14.22
C ARG A 643 -7.41 1.43 14.05
N ASN A 644 -6.19 1.78 13.61
CA ASN A 644 -5.09 0.85 13.40
C ASN A 644 -4.16 0.84 14.62
N VAL A 645 -3.79 2.03 15.09
CA VAL A 645 -3.02 2.25 16.31
C VAL A 645 -3.81 3.19 17.20
N TYR A 646 -4.35 2.69 18.28
CA TYR A 646 -5.22 3.48 19.14
C TYR A 646 -4.52 4.71 19.69
N PHE A 647 -5.18 5.87 19.70
CA PHE A 647 -4.66 7.13 20.20
C PHE A 647 -4.16 7.04 21.65
N THR A 648 -4.68 6.09 22.43
CA THR A 648 -4.23 5.79 23.80
C THR A 648 -2.75 5.43 23.88
N GLN A 649 -2.15 4.89 22.81
CA GLN A 649 -0.71 4.61 22.70
C GLN A 649 0.12 5.90 22.89
N THR A 650 -0.25 6.96 22.19
CA THR A 650 0.40 8.27 22.31
C THR A 650 0.10 8.92 23.67
N VAL A 651 -1.13 8.81 24.18
CA VAL A 651 -1.52 9.39 25.48
C VAL A 651 -0.65 8.82 26.60
N ASP A 652 -0.48 7.49 26.66
CA ASP A 652 0.32 6.83 27.71
C ASP A 652 1.81 7.20 27.61
N LEU A 653 2.40 7.08 26.42
CA LEU A 653 3.82 7.37 26.22
C LEU A 653 4.15 8.84 26.55
N VAL A 654 3.34 9.78 26.09
CA VAL A 654 3.50 11.21 26.37
C VAL A 654 3.43 11.47 27.88
N ALA A 655 2.51 10.84 28.62
CA ALA A 655 2.41 10.98 30.06
C ALA A 655 3.68 10.50 30.77
N ARG A 656 4.23 9.36 30.36
CA ARG A 656 5.49 8.81 30.91
C ARG A 656 6.69 9.70 30.62
N LEU A 657 6.82 10.20 29.39
CA LEU A 657 7.95 11.05 28.99
C LEU A 657 7.90 12.42 29.67
N ARG A 658 6.70 13.01 29.87
CA ARG A 658 6.52 14.25 30.66
C ARG A 658 7.02 14.10 32.08
N ALA A 659 6.70 12.97 32.73
CA ALA A 659 7.16 12.71 34.10
C ALA A 659 8.69 12.63 34.19
N ARG A 660 9.38 12.44 33.08
CA ARG A 660 10.85 12.39 33.00
C ARG A 660 11.50 13.68 32.50
N GLY A 661 10.70 14.68 32.16
CA GLY A 661 11.21 15.96 31.64
C GLY A 661 11.76 15.91 30.24
N VAL A 662 11.36 14.90 29.42
CA VAL A 662 11.72 14.84 28.02
C VAL A 662 11.03 15.99 27.28
N VAL A 663 11.73 16.61 26.30
CA VAL A 663 11.16 17.65 25.45
C VAL A 663 10.19 17.01 24.47
N ILE A 664 8.91 17.38 24.54
CA ILE A 664 7.82 16.81 23.76
C ILE A 664 7.06 17.92 23.05
N GLU A 665 6.83 17.74 21.76
CA GLU A 665 5.84 18.50 20.98
C GLU A 665 4.71 17.55 20.55
N GLN A 666 3.51 18.08 20.28
CA GLN A 666 2.35 17.29 19.88
C GLN A 666 1.55 18.03 18.83
N LEU A 667 1.08 17.29 17.83
CA LEU A 667 0.11 17.73 16.85
C LEU A 667 -0.98 16.66 16.73
N VAL A 668 -2.20 17.00 17.15
CA VAL A 668 -3.33 16.07 17.15
C VAL A 668 -4.36 16.55 16.14
N PHE A 669 -4.89 15.63 15.33
CA PHE A 669 -5.96 15.89 14.37
C PHE A 669 -7.25 15.24 14.86
N PRO A 670 -8.21 16.04 15.41
CA PRO A 670 -9.49 15.51 15.86
C PRO A 670 -10.29 14.86 14.72
N ASP A 671 -10.94 13.74 15.04
CA ASP A 671 -11.80 12.96 14.14
C ASP A 671 -11.08 12.43 12.87
N ASP A 672 -9.75 12.52 12.77
CA ASP A 672 -8.97 11.95 11.67
C ASP A 672 -8.43 10.56 12.02
N VAL A 673 -8.21 9.76 10.99
CA VAL A 673 -7.82 8.35 11.11
C VAL A 673 -6.32 8.16 10.87
N HIS A 674 -5.87 6.89 10.82
CA HIS A 674 -4.47 6.51 10.65
C HIS A 674 -3.83 7.13 9.40
N ASP A 675 -4.46 7.00 8.23
CA ASP A 675 -4.00 7.55 6.96
C ASP A 675 -4.69 8.89 6.68
N PHE A 676 -4.39 9.93 7.43
CA PHE A 676 -5.09 11.23 7.42
C PHE A 676 -5.91 11.49 6.16
N LEU A 677 -7.22 11.65 6.34
CA LEU A 677 -8.17 11.81 5.24
C LEU A 677 -8.07 13.17 4.55
N LEU A 678 -7.57 14.18 5.27
CA LEU A 678 -7.47 15.55 4.76
C LEU A 678 -6.05 15.87 4.28
N HIS A 679 -5.94 16.37 3.05
CA HIS A 679 -4.67 16.85 2.50
C HIS A 679 -4.01 17.93 3.37
N ARG A 680 -4.81 18.88 3.89
CA ARG A 680 -4.30 19.91 4.80
C ARG A 680 -3.67 19.36 6.08
N ASN A 681 -4.12 18.21 6.57
CA ASN A 681 -3.55 17.57 7.77
C ASN A 681 -2.18 16.94 7.46
N TRP A 682 -2.01 16.34 6.28
CA TRP A 682 -0.70 15.92 5.78
C TRP A 682 0.28 17.09 5.69
N LEU A 683 -0.13 18.21 5.09
CA LEU A 683 0.70 19.42 5.00
C LEU A 683 1.07 19.97 6.38
N ALA A 684 0.13 20.03 7.31
CA ALA A 684 0.37 20.50 8.67
C ALA A 684 1.36 19.59 9.41
N GLY A 685 1.20 18.26 9.30
CA GLY A 685 2.09 17.27 9.91
C GLY A 685 3.52 17.38 9.35
N TYR A 686 3.67 17.51 8.04
CA TYR A 686 4.99 17.59 7.40
C TYR A 686 5.68 18.95 7.63
N ARG A 687 4.94 20.06 7.71
CA ARG A 687 5.51 21.34 8.16
C ARG A 687 6.05 21.24 9.59
N ALA A 688 5.21 20.73 10.51
CA ALA A 688 5.63 20.52 11.91
C ALA A 688 6.88 19.63 11.99
N THR A 689 6.95 18.57 11.17
CA THR A 689 8.12 17.68 11.07
C THR A 689 9.38 18.42 10.62
N SER A 690 9.29 19.21 9.53
CA SER A 690 10.44 19.98 9.03
C SER A 690 10.91 21.02 10.03
N ASP A 691 9.97 21.77 10.63
CA ASP A 691 10.28 22.81 11.61
C ASP A 691 10.88 22.23 12.89
N PHE A 692 10.40 21.08 13.34
CA PHE A 692 10.94 20.37 14.48
C PHE A 692 12.40 19.95 14.23
N PHE A 693 12.70 19.34 13.09
CA PHE A 693 14.07 18.96 12.75
C PHE A 693 14.98 20.16 12.56
N ASP A 694 14.53 21.24 11.97
CA ASP A 694 15.33 22.47 11.83
C ASP A 694 15.74 23.01 13.20
N ARG A 695 14.82 23.08 14.18
CA ARG A 695 15.13 23.52 15.56
C ARG A 695 16.11 22.58 16.29
N HIS A 696 15.93 21.27 16.16
CA HIS A 696 16.68 20.32 16.97
C HIS A 696 17.96 19.76 16.32
N LEU A 697 18.09 19.84 14.98
CA LEU A 697 19.26 19.29 14.27
C LEU A 697 20.10 20.33 13.55
N LYS A 698 19.55 21.51 13.16
CA LYS A 698 20.31 22.58 12.49
C LYS A 698 20.71 23.69 13.46
N GLU A 699 19.76 24.28 14.20
CA GLU A 699 20.04 25.42 15.10
C GLU A 699 20.92 25.05 16.28
N ARG A 700 20.98 23.76 16.65
CA ARG A 700 21.86 23.24 17.69
C ARG A 700 23.36 23.47 17.39
N SER A 701 23.75 23.65 16.12
CA SER A 701 25.12 23.97 15.71
C SER A 701 25.53 25.40 16.06
N ASP A 702 24.59 26.34 16.07
CA ASP A 702 24.86 27.78 16.30
C ASP A 702 24.99 28.09 17.78
N ALA A 703 24.29 27.35 18.66
CA ALA A 703 24.38 27.50 20.12
C ALA A 703 25.68 26.93 20.71
N GLY A 704 26.32 25.95 20.04
CA GLY A 704 27.61 25.37 20.45
C GLY A 704 28.82 26.26 20.14
N GLY A 705 28.66 27.27 19.30
CA GLY A 705 29.69 28.25 18.92
C GLY A 705 29.73 29.54 19.76
N ALA A 706 28.70 29.80 20.58
CA ALA A 706 28.52 31.09 21.26
C ALA A 706 28.90 31.08 22.77
N THR A 707 29.54 30.04 23.29
CA THR A 707 30.01 30.02 24.68
C THR A 707 31.56 30.05 24.79
N LYS A 708 32.16 31.12 24.25
CA LYS A 708 33.48 31.63 24.68
C LYS A 708 33.46 33.13 24.52
N THR A 709 32.97 33.85 25.55
CA THR A 709 33.54 35.09 26.08
C THR A 709 32.66 35.68 27.19
N LYS A 710 33.13 35.63 28.34
CA LYS A 710 33.09 36.29 29.65
C LYS A 710 32.50 35.47 30.79
#